data_f246a4faefa17525b4ee60b6d00900d8
#
_entry.id   f246a4faefa17525b4ee60b6d00900d8
#
_cell.length_a   1.000
_cell.length_b   1.000
_cell.length_c   1.000
_cell.angle_alpha   90.00
_cell.angle_beta   90.00
_cell.angle_gamma   90.00
#
_symmetry.space_group_name_H-M   'P 1'
#
loop_
_entity.id
_entity.type
_entity.pdbx_description
1 polymer ?
#
loop_
_entity_poly.entity_id
_entity_poly.type
_entity_poly.pdbx_seq_one_letter_code
_entity_poly.pdbx_strand_id
1 'polypeptide(L)'
;MYNRSLHIHLFMKKFFLALICLFLCQLSFAGHITTEEAQHKALLFVKSHRAASQRQGMRLAARGNAIAISQTDSLTSYYVFNIGEQNGFVVISGDDRVPAILGYADEGEFDVTNMPENMKAWFQSYDSQLHYLSTHNYAAVAQTKEHPSVSPLLKSLWNQGEPYYNYCPTYQNEHTVTGCVATAMAQVINYYKYPEKTTAKIPAYTTETLKKEVSSIGITTIDWKNMKDEYTGTETTAEKNAVAKLMQLCGTSVLMDYNLGENGGSAAYSNNVAVALKSYFDYDAATELIYRNDFKAAKWDSLIYNELANSRPVYYAGSTVKSGHAFVIDGYDKNGLYHVNWGWGGSNNGYFLLSILDPGSNSGIGASSSTDGYSISQEAIINAQPNTGVVPDKPKIMTIYSIQTEQTTVSKYNKKFTVNYTTETRNNTGDSVHFELGVGVFDKDNTLKYVERQWDVNMGDTWGYSAAKHTAAIPALPDGTYFITNVSREVGTDTWYRNHGADKYSIIAEVNGLKMRLTSPYIYLDGEIEVTGKLEKGRTLTVKATIDNYGTFFNEALYLRVNGENMGGRQFELEKDETGELEMTFKADKVGENEIVIARRYWEWDADSKVWNEIFETIAEESITIAPAKAQNLKFSNGKVTNLTNGVVKDDKVKLQVSVRNNGQNEYDDFIRIWTLVPYTGNSWYYTSSTDAEINVPAGGYKTVNLEVPITKSNSYWFIIVYKNYGEFGEPNNTNSAYRDIYNITVEVPEVPDTIEKVVVDSNSAKEEADRKIYNLNGQLVQKTGKGIYIVGGKKIILK
;
A
#
# COMPACT_ATOMS: atom_id res chain seq x y z
N MET A 1 72.13 0.59 -6.67
CA MET A 1 70.98 1.00 -5.81
C MET A 1 69.81 1.72 -6.54
N TYR A 2 69.99 2.15 -7.77
CA TYR A 2 69.00 2.95 -8.51
C TYR A 2 67.80 2.11 -9.08
N ASN A 3 67.99 0.84 -9.37
CA ASN A 3 66.94 -0.01 -9.99
C ASN A 3 65.89 -0.61 -9.02
N ARG A 4 66.13 -0.63 -7.70
CA ARG A 4 65.14 -1.11 -6.72
C ARG A 4 64.07 -0.06 -6.38
N SER A 5 64.42 1.23 -6.44
CA SER A 5 63.46 2.36 -6.15
C SER A 5 62.38 2.49 -7.24
N LEU A 6 62.76 2.27 -8.52
CA LEU A 6 61.83 2.37 -9.64
C LEU A 6 60.76 1.26 -9.66
N HIS A 7 61.16 0.04 -9.29
CA HIS A 7 60.23 -1.11 -9.18
C HIS A 7 59.24 -0.94 -8.02
N ILE A 8 59.65 -0.38 -6.90
CA ILE A 8 58.77 -0.14 -5.76
C ILE A 8 57.76 0.98 -6.09
N HIS A 9 58.18 2.04 -6.81
CA HIS A 9 57.28 3.13 -7.23
C HIS A 9 56.24 2.67 -8.27
N LEU A 10 56.65 1.79 -9.19
CA LEU A 10 55.72 1.21 -10.19
C LEU A 10 54.76 0.21 -9.55
N PHE A 11 55.25 -0.57 -8.55
CA PHE A 11 54.37 -1.47 -7.80
C PHE A 11 53.34 -0.74 -6.91
N MET A 12 53.76 0.34 -6.25
CA MET A 12 52.85 1.19 -5.46
C MET A 12 51.85 1.91 -6.35
N LYS A 13 52.22 2.41 -7.54
CA LYS A 13 51.22 3.00 -8.49
C LYS A 13 50.22 1.97 -9.00
N LYS A 14 50.68 0.76 -9.32
CA LYS A 14 49.75 -0.33 -9.72
C LYS A 14 48.90 -0.80 -8.57
N PHE A 15 49.42 -0.84 -7.34
CA PHE A 15 48.65 -1.18 -6.15
C PHE A 15 47.62 -0.09 -5.81
N PHE A 16 48.00 1.19 -5.94
CA PHE A 16 47.09 2.33 -5.74
C PHE A 16 46.01 2.42 -6.85
N LEU A 17 46.36 2.12 -8.10
CA LEU A 17 45.40 2.00 -9.20
C LEU A 17 44.44 0.83 -9.01
N ALA A 18 44.95 -0.33 -8.54
CA ALA A 18 44.14 -1.49 -8.21
C ALA A 18 43.22 -1.20 -7.00
N LEU A 19 43.70 -0.45 -5.98
CA LEU A 19 42.88 -0.03 -4.84
C LEU A 19 41.81 0.98 -5.26
N ILE A 20 42.10 1.92 -6.16
CA ILE A 20 41.15 2.87 -6.73
C ILE A 20 40.13 2.13 -7.62
N CYS A 21 40.57 1.14 -8.42
CA CYS A 21 39.66 0.26 -9.16
C CYS A 21 38.79 -0.61 -8.23
N LEU A 22 39.35 -1.12 -7.11
CA LEU A 22 38.55 -1.84 -6.09
C LEU A 22 37.54 -0.90 -5.39
N PHE A 23 37.91 0.37 -5.13
CA PHE A 23 37.01 1.37 -4.55
C PHE A 23 35.96 1.86 -5.56
N LEU A 24 36.29 1.94 -6.85
CA LEU A 24 35.37 2.28 -7.93
C LEU A 24 34.43 1.09 -8.29
N CYS A 25 34.85 -0.17 -8.04
CA CYS A 25 33.97 -1.33 -8.17
C CYS A 25 33.00 -1.54 -6.98
N GLN A 26 33.14 -0.76 -5.90
CA GLN A 26 32.19 -0.78 -4.78
C GLN A 26 31.10 0.30 -4.87
N LEU A 27 31.06 1.07 -5.95
CA LEU A 27 29.92 1.93 -6.32
C LEU A 27 28.98 1.18 -7.29
N SER A 28 28.79 -0.14 -7.14
CA SER A 28 27.53 -0.73 -7.57
C SER A 28 26.48 -0.22 -6.58
N PHE A 29 25.59 0.65 -7.02
CA PHE A 29 24.39 0.98 -6.29
C PHE A 29 23.65 -0.34 -6.04
N ALA A 30 23.87 -0.94 -4.87
CA ALA A 30 23.05 -2.04 -4.40
C ALA A 30 21.63 -1.45 -4.24
N GLY A 31 20.68 -1.96 -4.98
CA GLY A 31 19.28 -1.55 -4.88
C GLY A 31 18.58 -1.42 -6.23
N HIS A 32 19.10 -0.64 -7.16
CA HIS A 32 18.42 -0.41 -8.45
C HIS A 32 18.56 -1.55 -9.44
N ILE A 33 17.46 -1.94 -10.10
CA ILE A 33 17.47 -2.87 -11.23
C ILE A 33 17.00 -2.19 -12.51
N THR A 34 17.62 -2.58 -13.64
CA THR A 34 17.26 -2.07 -14.97
C THR A 34 15.97 -2.73 -15.49
N THR A 35 15.40 -2.18 -16.57
CA THR A 35 14.24 -2.80 -17.24
C THR A 35 14.56 -4.21 -17.72
N GLU A 36 15.76 -4.45 -18.26
CA GLU A 36 16.23 -5.73 -18.74
C GLU A 36 16.35 -6.75 -17.59
N GLU A 37 16.83 -6.33 -16.44
CA GLU A 37 16.92 -7.18 -15.23
C GLU A 37 15.52 -7.48 -14.68
N ALA A 38 14.64 -6.49 -14.62
CA ALA A 38 13.24 -6.66 -14.21
C ALA A 38 12.53 -7.64 -15.16
N GLN A 39 12.71 -7.49 -16.48
CA GLN A 39 12.17 -8.39 -17.48
C GLN A 39 12.71 -9.83 -17.32
N HIS A 40 13.99 -9.98 -17.04
CA HIS A 40 14.58 -11.28 -16.79
C HIS A 40 14.00 -11.94 -15.52
N LYS A 41 13.81 -11.17 -14.43
CA LYS A 41 13.17 -11.66 -13.19
C LYS A 41 11.72 -12.08 -13.48
N ALA A 42 10.97 -11.29 -14.24
CA ALA A 42 9.61 -11.61 -14.67
C ALA A 42 9.55 -12.90 -15.48
N LEU A 43 10.46 -13.09 -16.46
CA LEU A 43 10.58 -14.33 -17.25
C LEU A 43 10.86 -15.55 -16.38
N LEU A 44 11.76 -15.43 -15.42
CA LEU A 44 12.08 -16.52 -14.49
C LEU A 44 10.87 -16.90 -13.64
N PHE A 45 10.14 -15.89 -13.14
CA PHE A 45 8.91 -16.10 -12.37
C PHE A 45 7.86 -16.82 -13.20
N VAL A 46 7.52 -16.33 -14.40
CA VAL A 46 6.53 -16.95 -15.29
C VAL A 46 6.94 -18.39 -15.65
N LYS A 47 8.23 -18.65 -15.88
CA LYS A 47 8.74 -20.01 -16.17
C LYS A 47 8.63 -20.96 -14.99
N SER A 48 8.78 -20.49 -13.76
CA SER A 48 8.62 -21.29 -12.56
C SER A 48 7.16 -21.44 -12.13
N HIS A 49 6.34 -20.45 -12.46
CA HIS A 49 4.94 -20.37 -12.03
C HIS A 49 3.98 -21.07 -13.00
N ARG A 50 4.25 -21.03 -14.32
CA ARG A 50 3.36 -21.55 -15.34
C ARG A 50 3.91 -22.79 -16.07
N ALA A 51 3.00 -23.70 -16.46
CA ALA A 51 3.35 -24.81 -17.33
C ALA A 51 3.85 -24.31 -18.70
N ALA A 52 4.71 -25.08 -19.37
CA ALA A 52 5.30 -24.68 -20.66
C ALA A 52 4.25 -24.34 -21.73
N SER A 53 3.09 -25.01 -21.70
CA SER A 53 1.96 -24.77 -22.63
C SER A 53 1.22 -23.47 -22.38
N GLN A 54 1.38 -22.83 -21.21
CA GLN A 54 0.72 -21.60 -20.80
C GLN A 54 1.64 -20.37 -20.88
N ARG A 55 2.91 -20.59 -21.28
CA ARG A 55 3.88 -19.49 -21.38
C ARG A 55 3.71 -18.77 -22.71
N GLN A 56 3.60 -17.46 -22.64
CA GLN A 56 3.50 -16.58 -23.80
C GLN A 56 4.54 -15.46 -23.70
N GLY A 57 4.74 -14.74 -24.78
CA GLY A 57 5.62 -13.57 -24.81
C GLY A 57 5.16 -12.51 -23.80
N MET A 58 6.09 -11.75 -23.30
CA MET A 58 5.80 -10.67 -22.33
C MET A 58 6.09 -9.31 -22.94
N ARG A 59 5.33 -8.29 -22.56
CA ARG A 59 5.56 -6.89 -22.89
C ARG A 59 5.47 -6.00 -21.67
N LEU A 60 6.30 -4.97 -21.63
CA LEU A 60 6.23 -3.97 -20.58
C LEU A 60 4.89 -3.22 -20.69
N ALA A 61 4.11 -3.22 -19.61
CA ALA A 61 2.79 -2.58 -19.53
C ALA A 61 2.82 -1.24 -18.80
N ALA A 62 3.61 -1.15 -17.72
CA ALA A 62 3.72 0.06 -16.93
C ALA A 62 5.06 0.10 -16.18
N ARG A 63 5.39 1.30 -15.70
CA ARG A 63 6.49 1.56 -14.77
C ARG A 63 5.96 2.39 -13.62
N GLY A 64 6.48 2.17 -12.43
CA GLY A 64 6.28 3.05 -11.30
C GLY A 64 6.91 4.42 -11.52
N ASN A 65 6.67 5.33 -10.61
CA ASN A 65 7.22 6.67 -10.67
C ASN A 65 8.75 6.66 -10.73
N ALA A 66 9.32 7.58 -11.50
CA ALA A 66 10.76 7.78 -11.51
C ALA A 66 11.19 8.44 -10.20
N ILE A 67 12.14 7.83 -9.52
CA ILE A 67 12.73 8.32 -8.28
C ILE A 67 14.04 9.01 -8.65
N ALA A 68 14.14 10.33 -8.47
CA ALA A 68 15.37 11.08 -8.72
C ALA A 68 16.36 10.83 -7.58
N ILE A 69 17.48 10.14 -7.86
CA ILE A 69 18.57 9.93 -6.90
C ILE A 69 19.66 10.99 -7.05
N SER A 70 19.79 11.57 -8.26
CA SER A 70 20.73 12.63 -8.58
C SER A 70 20.24 13.45 -9.78
N GLN A 71 20.95 14.51 -10.15
CA GLN A 71 20.62 15.30 -11.35
C GLN A 71 20.74 14.51 -12.67
N THR A 72 21.32 13.33 -12.67
CA THR A 72 21.58 12.49 -13.85
C THR A 72 20.90 11.13 -13.83
N ASP A 73 20.50 10.62 -12.68
CA ASP A 73 19.97 9.27 -12.51
C ASP A 73 18.58 9.28 -11.86
N SER A 74 17.62 8.62 -12.52
CA SER A 74 16.30 8.36 -11.97
C SER A 74 16.08 6.85 -11.85
N LEU A 75 15.54 6.41 -10.71
CA LEU A 75 15.16 5.02 -10.46
C LEU A 75 13.68 4.83 -10.80
N THR A 76 13.36 3.70 -11.40
CA THR A 76 11.98 3.25 -11.55
C THR A 76 11.61 2.39 -10.34
N SER A 77 10.55 2.75 -9.62
CA SER A 77 10.14 2.04 -8.40
C SER A 77 9.68 0.61 -8.67
N TYR A 78 8.93 0.37 -9.73
CA TYR A 78 8.51 -0.97 -10.15
C TYR A 78 8.29 -1.04 -11.67
N TYR A 79 8.23 -2.27 -12.18
CA TYR A 79 7.91 -2.57 -13.58
C TYR A 79 6.74 -3.54 -13.64
N VAL A 80 5.80 -3.32 -14.57
CA VAL A 80 4.69 -4.25 -14.83
C VAL A 80 4.83 -4.82 -16.23
N PHE A 81 4.80 -6.14 -16.35
CA PHE A 81 4.86 -6.83 -17.64
C PHE A 81 3.58 -7.63 -17.86
N ASN A 82 2.85 -7.33 -18.94
CA ASN A 82 1.73 -8.15 -19.41
C ASN A 82 2.25 -9.42 -20.09
N ILE A 83 1.53 -10.52 -19.95
CA ILE A 83 1.89 -11.84 -20.45
C ILE A 83 0.92 -12.18 -21.58
N GLY A 84 1.41 -12.19 -22.84
CA GLY A 84 0.56 -12.37 -24.02
C GLY A 84 -0.60 -11.36 -24.09
N GLU A 85 -1.72 -11.80 -24.67
CA GLU A 85 -2.97 -11.06 -24.64
C GLU A 85 -3.90 -11.69 -23.60
N GLN A 86 -4.36 -10.93 -22.59
CA GLN A 86 -5.29 -11.37 -21.55
C GLN A 86 -4.82 -12.57 -20.69
N ASN A 87 -3.51 -12.85 -20.63
CA ASN A 87 -2.96 -13.96 -19.83
C ASN A 87 -2.29 -13.49 -18.53
N GLY A 88 -2.73 -12.37 -18.01
CA GLY A 88 -2.26 -11.81 -16.76
C GLY A 88 -1.04 -10.92 -16.89
N PHE A 89 -0.49 -10.53 -15.76
CA PHE A 89 0.66 -9.64 -15.65
C PHE A 89 1.53 -10.00 -14.45
N VAL A 90 2.73 -9.44 -14.38
CA VAL A 90 3.63 -9.54 -13.23
C VAL A 90 4.21 -8.18 -12.90
N VAL A 91 4.29 -7.87 -11.60
CA VAL A 91 4.85 -6.63 -11.05
C VAL A 91 6.20 -6.96 -10.41
N ILE A 92 7.24 -6.32 -10.88
CA ILE A 92 8.62 -6.52 -10.43
C ILE A 92 9.09 -5.27 -9.70
N SER A 93 9.71 -5.44 -8.52
CA SER A 93 10.38 -4.35 -7.82
C SER A 93 11.48 -3.71 -8.67
N GLY A 94 11.62 -2.41 -8.61
CA GLY A 94 12.75 -1.67 -9.15
C GLY A 94 13.99 -1.70 -8.26
N ASP A 95 13.92 -2.34 -7.09
CA ASP A 95 15.00 -2.43 -6.10
C ASP A 95 15.21 -3.90 -5.69
N ASP A 96 16.45 -4.35 -5.62
CA ASP A 96 16.80 -5.75 -5.32
C ASP A 96 16.95 -6.02 -3.81
N ARG A 97 16.82 -5.02 -2.95
CA ARG A 97 16.83 -5.14 -1.49
C ARG A 97 15.51 -5.69 -0.93
N VAL A 98 14.46 -5.75 -1.73
CA VAL A 98 13.12 -6.25 -1.38
C VAL A 98 12.72 -7.43 -2.27
N PRO A 99 11.63 -8.15 -1.96
CA PRO A 99 11.14 -9.23 -2.81
C PRO A 99 10.99 -8.79 -4.26
N ALA A 100 11.52 -9.60 -5.19
CA ALA A 100 11.52 -9.24 -6.60
C ALA A 100 10.11 -9.16 -7.19
N ILE A 101 9.19 -10.00 -6.71
CA ILE A 101 7.80 -10.06 -7.16
C ILE A 101 6.94 -9.29 -6.16
N LEU A 102 6.37 -8.17 -6.60
CA LEU A 102 5.45 -7.36 -5.80
C LEU A 102 4.00 -7.80 -5.98
N GLY A 103 3.70 -8.42 -7.11
CA GLY A 103 2.38 -8.95 -7.41
C GLY A 103 2.31 -9.60 -8.79
N TYR A 104 1.25 -10.34 -9.05
CA TYR A 104 0.92 -10.90 -10.35
C TYR A 104 -0.57 -11.25 -10.46
N ALA A 105 -1.03 -11.38 -11.68
CA ALA A 105 -2.32 -11.99 -11.99
C ALA A 105 -2.13 -13.07 -13.04
N ASP A 106 -2.93 -14.13 -13.00
CA ASP A 106 -2.87 -15.24 -13.94
C ASP A 106 -3.76 -15.03 -15.18
N GLU A 107 -4.66 -14.06 -15.11
CA GLU A 107 -5.64 -13.74 -16.16
C GLU A 107 -5.76 -12.22 -16.31
N GLY A 108 -6.34 -11.78 -17.43
CA GLY A 108 -6.54 -10.38 -17.74
C GLY A 108 -5.29 -9.69 -18.27
N GLU A 109 -5.35 -8.39 -18.35
CA GLU A 109 -4.27 -7.51 -18.80
C GLU A 109 -4.18 -6.28 -17.90
N PHE A 110 -2.98 -5.91 -17.49
CA PHE A 110 -2.76 -4.68 -16.76
C PHE A 110 -2.92 -3.48 -17.69
N ASP A 111 -3.90 -2.63 -17.42
CA ASP A 111 -4.16 -1.40 -18.15
C ASP A 111 -4.31 -0.24 -17.17
N VAL A 112 -3.34 0.67 -17.15
CA VAL A 112 -3.33 1.86 -16.28
C VAL A 112 -4.55 2.77 -16.46
N THR A 113 -5.20 2.74 -17.64
CA THR A 113 -6.37 3.58 -17.92
C THR A 113 -7.64 3.02 -17.30
N ASN A 114 -7.69 1.71 -17.03
CA ASN A 114 -8.83 1.00 -16.45
C ASN A 114 -8.51 0.37 -15.09
N MET A 115 -7.45 0.87 -14.42
CA MET A 115 -7.08 0.37 -13.11
C MET A 115 -8.11 0.76 -12.04
N PRO A 116 -8.62 -0.19 -11.24
CA PRO A 116 -9.48 0.10 -10.09
C PRO A 116 -8.84 1.11 -9.13
N GLU A 117 -9.64 2.01 -8.54
CA GLU A 117 -9.10 3.07 -7.67
C GLU A 117 -8.39 2.51 -6.43
N ASN A 118 -8.90 1.42 -5.85
CA ASN A 118 -8.25 0.72 -4.75
C ASN A 118 -6.90 0.12 -5.16
N MET A 119 -6.79 -0.43 -6.36
CA MET A 119 -5.52 -0.93 -6.90
C MET A 119 -4.54 0.21 -7.21
N LYS A 120 -5.01 1.34 -7.74
CA LYS A 120 -4.17 2.55 -7.92
C LYS A 120 -3.52 2.96 -6.60
N ALA A 121 -4.30 3.05 -5.54
CA ALA A 121 -3.81 3.40 -4.21
C ALA A 121 -2.81 2.35 -3.67
N TRP A 122 -3.02 1.06 -3.96
CA TRP A 122 -2.09 -0.01 -3.59
C TRP A 122 -0.73 0.16 -4.29
N PHE A 123 -0.74 0.46 -5.60
CA PHE A 123 0.48 0.71 -6.37
C PHE A 123 1.19 2.01 -5.95
N GLN A 124 0.45 3.03 -5.57
CA GLN A 124 1.01 4.25 -4.99
C GLN A 124 1.73 3.97 -3.66
N SER A 125 1.19 3.06 -2.84
CA SER A 125 1.88 2.59 -1.64
C SER A 125 3.21 1.89 -1.97
N TYR A 126 3.25 1.12 -3.07
CA TYR A 126 4.50 0.51 -3.55
C TYR A 126 5.52 1.57 -3.99
N ASP A 127 5.12 2.53 -4.81
CA ASP A 127 5.98 3.64 -5.22
C ASP A 127 6.65 4.30 -4.02
N SER A 128 5.89 4.50 -2.99
CA SER A 128 6.29 5.20 -1.79
C SER A 128 7.28 4.43 -0.93
N GLN A 129 7.01 3.15 -0.70
CA GLN A 129 7.90 2.29 0.07
C GLN A 129 9.25 2.12 -0.65
N LEU A 130 9.23 2.00 -1.99
CA LEU A 130 10.43 1.90 -2.80
C LEU A 130 11.20 3.23 -2.90
N HIS A 131 10.49 4.36 -2.91
CA HIS A 131 11.14 5.66 -2.80
C HIS A 131 11.87 5.82 -1.47
N TYR A 132 11.22 5.50 -0.35
CA TYR A 132 11.87 5.49 0.96
C TYR A 132 13.13 4.63 0.96
N LEU A 133 13.04 3.41 0.42
CA LEU A 133 14.15 2.49 0.31
C LEU A 133 15.33 3.06 -0.48
N SER A 134 15.07 3.83 -1.55
CA SER A 134 16.11 4.41 -2.42
C SER A 134 16.86 5.58 -1.76
N THR A 135 16.21 6.29 -0.85
CA THR A 135 16.75 7.46 -0.15
C THR A 135 17.39 7.11 1.19
N HIS A 136 17.18 5.90 1.70
CA HIS A 136 17.68 5.43 2.99
C HIS A 136 18.60 4.22 2.84
N ASN A 137 19.58 4.12 3.73
CA ASN A 137 20.53 3.00 3.76
C ASN A 137 19.89 1.77 4.44
N TYR A 138 18.96 1.15 3.75
CA TYR A 138 18.19 0.01 4.25
C TYR A 138 18.90 -1.31 3.98
N ALA A 139 18.96 -2.18 4.98
CA ALA A 139 19.45 -3.55 4.78
C ALA A 139 18.44 -4.37 4.00
N ALA A 140 18.91 -5.30 3.15
CA ALA A 140 18.02 -6.21 2.42
C ALA A 140 17.08 -6.94 3.38
N VAL A 141 15.77 -6.89 3.07
CA VAL A 141 14.74 -7.56 3.86
C VAL A 141 14.87 -9.07 3.70
N ALA A 142 15.02 -9.79 4.80
CA ALA A 142 14.95 -11.25 4.78
C ALA A 142 13.54 -11.67 4.35
N GLN A 143 13.41 -12.63 3.44
CA GLN A 143 12.11 -13.15 3.03
C GLN A 143 11.32 -13.60 4.26
N THR A 144 10.07 -13.21 4.34
CA THR A 144 9.11 -13.61 5.37
C THR A 144 8.98 -15.13 5.45
N LYS A 145 8.57 -15.64 6.61
CA LYS A 145 8.31 -17.08 6.80
C LYS A 145 7.37 -17.58 5.71
N GLU A 146 7.78 -18.63 4.99
CA GLU A 146 6.91 -19.33 4.06
C GLU A 146 5.74 -19.98 4.83
N HIS A 147 4.54 -19.48 4.59
CA HIS A 147 3.32 -20.15 5.00
C HIS A 147 2.81 -21.05 3.86
N PRO A 148 2.10 -22.14 4.14
CA PRO A 148 1.43 -22.92 3.11
C PRO A 148 0.50 -22.06 2.27
N SER A 149 0.49 -22.27 0.94
CA SER A 149 -0.38 -21.53 0.05
C SER A 149 -1.86 -21.88 0.26
N VAL A 150 -2.72 -20.89 0.08
CA VAL A 150 -4.18 -20.99 0.09
C VAL A 150 -4.68 -20.52 -1.26
N SER A 151 -5.31 -21.41 -2.03
CA SER A 151 -5.92 -21.03 -3.31
C SER A 151 -7.04 -20.00 -3.10
N PRO A 152 -7.32 -19.10 -4.08
CA PRO A 152 -8.40 -18.15 -3.98
C PRO A 152 -9.73 -18.83 -3.60
N LEU A 153 -10.37 -18.33 -2.57
CA LEU A 153 -11.61 -18.88 -2.03
C LEU A 153 -12.82 -18.42 -2.82
N LEU A 154 -12.81 -17.15 -3.28
CA LEU A 154 -13.92 -16.57 -4.03
C LEU A 154 -13.88 -17.02 -5.50
N LYS A 155 -15.07 -17.22 -6.05
CA LYS A 155 -15.31 -17.40 -7.49
C LYS A 155 -16.02 -16.19 -8.09
N SER A 156 -16.61 -15.35 -7.25
CA SER A 156 -17.36 -14.19 -7.70
C SER A 156 -16.47 -13.13 -8.31
N LEU A 157 -16.84 -12.66 -9.51
CA LEU A 157 -16.23 -11.56 -10.24
C LEU A 157 -17.23 -10.39 -10.28
N TRP A 158 -17.57 -9.87 -9.09
CA TRP A 158 -18.64 -8.90 -8.95
C TRP A 158 -18.17 -7.45 -9.06
N ASN A 159 -19.10 -6.55 -9.40
CA ASN A 159 -18.89 -5.14 -9.66
C ASN A 159 -19.92 -4.30 -8.89
N GLN A 160 -19.88 -2.97 -9.05
CA GLN A 160 -20.75 -2.02 -8.38
C GLN A 160 -21.84 -1.40 -9.29
N GLY A 161 -21.76 -1.63 -10.61
CA GLY A 161 -22.68 -1.11 -11.62
C GLY A 161 -23.85 -2.05 -11.91
N GLU A 162 -24.38 -2.06 -13.17
CA GLU A 162 -25.42 -3.01 -13.60
C GLU A 162 -24.83 -4.44 -13.69
N PRO A 163 -25.58 -5.50 -13.26
CA PRO A 163 -26.92 -5.47 -12.67
C PRO A 163 -26.95 -5.29 -11.15
N TYR A 164 -25.81 -5.15 -10.49
CA TYR A 164 -25.66 -5.18 -9.03
C TYR A 164 -26.45 -4.06 -8.35
N TYR A 165 -26.50 -2.86 -8.93
CA TYR A 165 -27.16 -1.70 -8.39
C TYR A 165 -28.69 -1.62 -8.66
N ASN A 166 -29.30 -2.59 -9.39
CA ASN A 166 -30.69 -2.48 -9.87
C ASN A 166 -31.75 -2.28 -8.78
N TYR A 167 -31.43 -2.59 -7.54
CA TYR A 167 -32.26 -2.28 -6.37
C TYR A 167 -31.69 -1.19 -5.46
N CYS A 168 -30.60 -0.53 -5.85
CA CYS A 168 -30.13 0.66 -5.16
C CYS A 168 -31.05 1.85 -5.41
N PRO A 169 -31.12 2.83 -4.49
CA PRO A 169 -31.90 4.06 -4.69
C PRO A 169 -31.50 4.79 -5.97
N THR A 170 -32.43 5.53 -6.55
CA THR A 170 -32.15 6.39 -7.70
C THR A 170 -32.07 7.86 -7.27
N TYR A 171 -31.17 8.60 -7.92
CA TYR A 171 -31.04 10.05 -7.79
C TYR A 171 -30.95 10.66 -9.18
N GLN A 172 -31.73 11.71 -9.46
CA GLN A 172 -31.79 12.37 -10.79
C GLN A 172 -32.08 11.41 -11.97
N ASN A 173 -32.86 10.35 -11.75
CA ASN A 173 -33.19 9.27 -12.67
C ASN A 173 -32.03 8.29 -13.00
N GLU A 174 -30.93 8.35 -12.27
CA GLU A 174 -29.84 7.40 -12.37
C GLU A 174 -29.74 6.54 -11.10
N HIS A 175 -29.28 5.28 -11.26
CA HIS A 175 -29.01 4.41 -10.12
C HIS A 175 -27.73 4.88 -9.39
N THR A 176 -27.82 4.94 -8.07
CA THR A 176 -26.61 5.03 -7.24
C THR A 176 -25.85 3.72 -7.31
N VAL A 177 -24.51 3.76 -7.16
CA VAL A 177 -23.70 2.52 -7.14
C VAL A 177 -23.91 1.76 -5.83
N THR A 178 -23.62 0.43 -5.85
CA THR A 178 -23.75 -0.41 -4.64
C THR A 178 -22.85 0.02 -3.50
N GLY A 179 -21.67 0.58 -3.81
CA GLY A 179 -20.60 0.86 -2.87
C GLY A 179 -19.70 -0.36 -2.63
N CYS A 180 -18.39 -0.10 -2.47
CA CYS A 180 -17.37 -1.15 -2.29
C CYS A 180 -17.61 -1.99 -1.03
N VAL A 181 -18.09 -1.38 0.06
CA VAL A 181 -18.43 -2.05 1.33
C VAL A 181 -19.51 -3.12 1.12
N ALA A 182 -20.61 -2.77 0.45
CA ALA A 182 -21.68 -3.73 0.16
C ALA A 182 -21.19 -4.83 -0.81
N THR A 183 -20.38 -4.49 -1.80
CA THR A 183 -19.84 -5.44 -2.77
C THR A 183 -18.89 -6.45 -2.10
N ALA A 184 -17.95 -6.00 -1.28
CA ALA A 184 -17.03 -6.86 -0.55
C ALA A 184 -17.78 -7.77 0.44
N MET A 185 -18.70 -7.20 1.22
CA MET A 185 -19.56 -7.96 2.13
C MET A 185 -20.39 -9.03 1.39
N ALA A 186 -21.01 -8.65 0.27
CA ALA A 186 -21.83 -9.57 -0.52
C ALA A 186 -21.01 -10.73 -1.12
N GLN A 187 -19.76 -10.49 -1.53
CA GLN A 187 -18.86 -11.55 -2.00
C GLN A 187 -18.50 -12.54 -0.88
N VAL A 188 -18.24 -12.06 0.34
CA VAL A 188 -18.02 -12.93 1.51
C VAL A 188 -19.25 -13.79 1.80
N ILE A 189 -20.45 -13.19 1.80
CA ILE A 189 -21.72 -13.90 1.99
C ILE A 189 -21.96 -14.92 0.86
N ASN A 190 -21.69 -14.55 -0.38
CA ASN A 190 -21.85 -15.43 -1.54
C ASN A 190 -20.91 -16.64 -1.51
N TYR A 191 -19.71 -16.51 -0.96
CA TYR A 191 -18.78 -17.62 -0.80
C TYR A 191 -19.41 -18.79 -0.03
N TYR A 192 -20.11 -18.49 1.06
CA TYR A 192 -20.77 -19.49 1.87
C TYR A 192 -22.15 -19.92 1.35
N LYS A 193 -22.77 -19.14 0.43
CA LYS A 193 -24.18 -19.32 0.01
C LYS A 193 -25.12 -19.39 1.23
N TYR A 194 -24.89 -18.55 2.24
CA TYR A 194 -25.56 -18.57 3.53
C TYR A 194 -25.84 -17.12 4.00
N PRO A 195 -26.98 -16.87 4.71
CA PRO A 195 -28.08 -17.80 5.07
C PRO A 195 -29.07 -18.00 3.92
N GLU A 196 -30.06 -18.90 4.10
CA GLU A 196 -31.19 -19.04 3.14
C GLU A 196 -32.07 -17.78 3.12
N LYS A 197 -32.18 -17.10 4.27
CA LYS A 197 -32.93 -15.82 4.44
C LYS A 197 -32.34 -15.01 5.53
N THR A 198 -32.53 -13.69 5.47
CA THR A 198 -32.15 -12.79 6.57
C THR A 198 -32.89 -13.14 7.85
N THR A 199 -32.23 -12.98 9.01
CA THR A 199 -32.76 -13.37 10.34
C THR A 199 -33.68 -12.35 10.97
N ALA A 200 -33.53 -11.06 10.58
CA ALA A 200 -34.33 -9.98 11.13
C ALA A 200 -34.71 -8.95 10.06
N LYS A 201 -35.65 -8.07 10.40
CA LYS A 201 -36.00 -6.89 9.59
C LYS A 201 -34.84 -5.90 9.61
N ILE A 202 -34.36 -5.49 8.44
CA ILE A 202 -33.40 -4.40 8.30
C ILE A 202 -34.16 -3.06 8.39
N PRO A 203 -33.78 -2.15 9.30
CA PRO A 203 -34.51 -0.90 9.53
C PRO A 203 -34.38 0.08 8.37
N ALA A 204 -35.32 1.02 8.27
CA ALA A 204 -35.25 2.16 7.37
C ALA A 204 -34.28 3.21 7.95
N TYR A 205 -33.67 3.99 7.05
CA TYR A 205 -32.82 5.14 7.43
C TYR A 205 -32.81 6.19 6.33
N THR A 206 -32.21 7.34 6.62
CA THR A 206 -32.00 8.41 5.64
C THR A 206 -30.50 8.54 5.37
N THR A 207 -30.09 8.58 4.09
CA THR A 207 -28.68 8.75 3.70
C THR A 207 -28.12 10.09 4.17
N GLU A 208 -26.84 10.16 4.43
CA GLU A 208 -26.18 11.36 4.98
C GLU A 208 -26.01 12.46 3.92
N THR A 209 -25.53 12.11 2.73
CA THR A 209 -25.19 13.07 1.67
C THR A 209 -26.43 13.52 0.89
N LEU A 210 -27.14 12.61 0.27
CA LEU A 210 -28.29 12.93 -0.60
C LEU A 210 -29.61 13.08 0.16
N LYS A 211 -29.62 12.85 1.49
CA LYS A 211 -30.84 12.90 2.34
C LYS A 211 -31.97 12.03 1.78
N LYS A 212 -31.63 10.90 1.17
CA LYS A 212 -32.56 9.97 0.55
C LYS A 212 -33.09 8.99 1.59
N GLU A 213 -34.38 8.79 1.64
CA GLU A 213 -34.99 7.75 2.47
C GLU A 213 -34.74 6.37 1.86
N VAL A 214 -34.19 5.46 2.64
CA VAL A 214 -34.03 4.05 2.32
C VAL A 214 -35.03 3.27 3.15
N SER A 215 -35.95 2.58 2.46
CA SER A 215 -37.03 1.84 3.11
C SER A 215 -36.51 0.62 3.87
N SER A 216 -37.19 0.27 4.96
CA SER A 216 -36.93 -0.96 5.69
C SER A 216 -37.18 -2.21 4.83
N ILE A 217 -36.41 -3.26 5.03
CA ILE A 217 -36.56 -4.54 4.33
C ILE A 217 -36.95 -5.61 5.34
N GLY A 218 -38.08 -6.30 5.10
CA GLY A 218 -38.49 -7.44 5.92
C GLY A 218 -37.56 -8.64 5.75
N ILE A 219 -37.78 -9.69 6.56
CA ILE A 219 -37.06 -10.97 6.40
C ILE A 219 -37.22 -11.45 4.95
N THR A 220 -36.11 -11.64 4.26
CA THR A 220 -36.02 -11.86 2.81
C THR A 220 -35.24 -13.13 2.51
N THR A 221 -35.81 -14.03 1.72
CA THR A 221 -35.16 -15.21 1.17
C THR A 221 -34.14 -14.79 0.12
N ILE A 222 -32.93 -15.32 0.18
CA ILE A 222 -31.85 -15.05 -0.77
C ILE A 222 -31.87 -16.10 -1.86
N ASP A 223 -31.95 -15.69 -3.12
CA ASP A 223 -32.08 -16.59 -4.26
C ASP A 223 -30.71 -17.12 -4.73
N TRP A 224 -30.15 -18.01 -3.93
CA TRP A 224 -28.85 -18.63 -4.24
C TRP A 224 -28.86 -19.45 -5.54
N LYS A 225 -29.98 -19.96 -5.93
CA LYS A 225 -30.13 -20.79 -7.16
C LYS A 225 -29.85 -19.98 -8.43
N ASN A 226 -30.30 -18.73 -8.45
CA ASN A 226 -30.14 -17.84 -9.59
C ASN A 226 -28.92 -16.93 -9.45
N MET A 227 -28.12 -17.02 -8.36
CA MET A 227 -26.91 -16.26 -8.15
C MET A 227 -25.79 -16.78 -9.06
N LYS A 228 -25.14 -15.89 -9.84
CA LYS A 228 -24.00 -16.22 -10.71
C LYS A 228 -22.70 -15.69 -10.10
N ASP A 229 -21.61 -16.36 -10.42
CA ASP A 229 -20.29 -15.90 -10.03
C ASP A 229 -19.80 -14.72 -10.92
N GLU A 230 -20.30 -14.62 -12.17
CA GLU A 230 -19.97 -13.57 -13.13
C GLU A 230 -21.24 -13.10 -13.87
N TYR A 231 -21.28 -11.83 -14.26
CA TYR A 231 -22.37 -11.20 -15.03
C TYR A 231 -21.83 -10.51 -16.26
N THR A 232 -22.14 -11.05 -17.45
CA THR A 232 -21.61 -10.63 -18.76
C THR A 232 -22.62 -9.85 -19.61
N GLY A 233 -23.84 -9.63 -19.09
CA GLY A 233 -24.94 -8.95 -19.78
C GLY A 233 -25.94 -9.92 -20.45
N THR A 234 -25.68 -11.22 -20.45
CA THR A 234 -26.53 -12.26 -21.07
C THR A 234 -27.49 -12.93 -20.10
N GLU A 235 -27.46 -12.57 -18.82
CA GLU A 235 -28.21 -13.18 -17.73
C GLU A 235 -29.70 -12.88 -17.82
N THR A 236 -30.50 -13.84 -17.36
CA THR A 236 -31.96 -13.67 -17.22
C THR A 236 -32.29 -12.62 -16.17
N THR A 237 -33.49 -12.06 -16.22
CA THR A 237 -34.01 -11.14 -15.21
C THR A 237 -33.95 -11.74 -13.79
N ALA A 238 -34.21 -13.03 -13.64
CA ALA A 238 -34.15 -13.70 -12.33
C ALA A 238 -32.69 -13.70 -11.78
N GLU A 239 -31.70 -13.98 -12.61
CA GLU A 239 -30.29 -13.99 -12.24
C GLU A 239 -29.80 -12.57 -11.87
N LYS A 240 -30.16 -11.55 -12.68
CA LYS A 240 -29.86 -10.15 -12.38
C LYS A 240 -30.51 -9.68 -11.07
N ASN A 241 -31.77 -10.06 -10.85
CA ASN A 241 -32.50 -9.71 -9.64
C ASN A 241 -31.93 -10.39 -8.37
N ALA A 242 -31.39 -11.62 -8.51
CA ALA A 242 -30.81 -12.34 -7.38
C ALA A 242 -29.61 -11.57 -6.79
N VAL A 243 -28.64 -11.18 -7.60
CA VAL A 243 -27.45 -10.45 -7.13
C VAL A 243 -27.82 -9.03 -6.67
N ALA A 244 -28.70 -8.33 -7.43
CA ALA A 244 -29.13 -6.99 -7.05
C ALA A 244 -29.83 -6.98 -5.68
N LYS A 245 -30.63 -8.02 -5.38
CA LYS A 245 -31.30 -8.16 -4.08
C LYS A 245 -30.29 -8.36 -2.95
N LEU A 246 -29.28 -9.21 -3.14
CA LEU A 246 -28.22 -9.40 -2.14
C LEU A 246 -27.45 -8.10 -1.90
N MET A 247 -27.08 -7.35 -2.96
CA MET A 247 -26.44 -6.04 -2.85
C MET A 247 -27.32 -5.04 -2.09
N GLN A 248 -28.63 -5.01 -2.35
CA GLN A 248 -29.57 -4.16 -1.61
C GLN A 248 -29.61 -4.54 -0.12
N LEU A 249 -29.66 -5.84 0.21
CA LEU A 249 -29.68 -6.31 1.59
C LEU A 249 -28.39 -5.89 2.30
N CYS A 250 -27.23 -6.12 1.68
CA CYS A 250 -25.94 -5.70 2.24
C CYS A 250 -25.87 -4.19 2.42
N GLY A 251 -26.12 -3.40 1.38
CA GLY A 251 -26.02 -1.94 1.45
C GLY A 251 -26.99 -1.32 2.46
N THR A 252 -28.24 -1.82 2.52
CA THR A 252 -29.21 -1.31 3.51
C THR A 252 -28.79 -1.69 4.94
N SER A 253 -28.24 -2.90 5.15
CA SER A 253 -27.85 -3.38 6.49
C SER A 253 -26.63 -2.65 7.07
N VAL A 254 -25.80 -2.06 6.23
CA VAL A 254 -24.62 -1.27 6.65
C VAL A 254 -24.87 0.24 6.65
N LEU A 255 -26.13 0.66 6.49
CA LEU A 255 -26.53 2.07 6.43
C LEU A 255 -25.80 2.85 5.32
N MET A 256 -25.73 2.27 4.11
CA MET A 256 -24.98 2.83 2.97
C MET A 256 -25.40 4.26 2.66
N ASP A 257 -24.46 5.18 2.66
CA ASP A 257 -24.67 6.55 2.12
C ASP A 257 -24.58 6.50 0.60
N TYR A 258 -25.70 6.16 -0.03
CA TYR A 258 -25.82 5.95 -1.46
C TYR A 258 -25.59 7.22 -2.27
N ASN A 259 -24.73 7.14 -3.31
CA ASN A 259 -24.40 8.25 -4.21
C ASN A 259 -24.12 7.77 -5.63
N LEU A 260 -24.06 8.70 -6.61
CA LEU A 260 -23.67 8.42 -7.99
C LEU A 260 -22.16 8.16 -8.08
N GLY A 261 -21.75 7.31 -9.03
CA GLY A 261 -20.33 6.96 -9.22
C GLY A 261 -19.46 8.18 -9.54
N GLU A 262 -19.95 9.09 -10.37
CA GLU A 262 -19.25 10.34 -10.74
C GLU A 262 -19.09 11.33 -9.58
N ASN A 263 -19.89 11.19 -8.53
CA ASN A 263 -19.89 12.05 -7.34
C ASN A 263 -19.16 11.37 -6.15
N GLY A 264 -18.19 10.51 -6.42
CA GLY A 264 -17.39 9.83 -5.39
C GLY A 264 -17.94 8.48 -4.94
N GLY A 265 -19.10 8.05 -5.46
CA GLY A 265 -19.68 6.73 -5.16
C GLY A 265 -20.38 6.64 -3.80
N SER A 266 -20.86 5.44 -3.49
CA SER A 266 -21.57 5.14 -2.23
C SER A 266 -20.58 4.65 -1.17
N ALA A 267 -20.75 5.07 0.09
CA ALA A 267 -19.85 4.77 1.20
C ALA A 267 -20.60 4.23 2.44
N ALA A 268 -19.92 3.42 3.24
CA ALA A 268 -20.40 2.97 4.55
C ALA A 268 -19.21 2.67 5.47
N TYR A 269 -19.44 2.66 6.78
CA TYR A 269 -18.41 2.31 7.77
C TYR A 269 -18.30 0.80 7.92
N SER A 270 -17.07 0.27 7.96
CA SER A 270 -16.81 -1.17 8.10
C SER A 270 -17.29 -1.78 9.42
N ASN A 271 -17.39 -0.97 10.50
CA ASN A 271 -17.98 -1.47 11.76
C ASN A 271 -19.42 -1.97 11.57
N ASN A 272 -20.18 -1.33 10.68
CA ASN A 272 -21.54 -1.76 10.39
C ASN A 272 -21.59 -3.14 9.69
N VAL A 273 -20.50 -3.56 9.01
CA VAL A 273 -20.45 -4.86 8.34
C VAL A 273 -20.42 -6.00 9.35
N ALA A 274 -19.55 -5.93 10.37
CA ALA A 274 -19.47 -6.96 11.41
C ALA A 274 -20.81 -7.08 12.18
N VAL A 275 -21.46 -5.94 12.47
CA VAL A 275 -22.79 -5.90 13.10
C VAL A 275 -23.85 -6.50 12.16
N ALA A 276 -23.85 -6.12 10.88
CA ALA A 276 -24.84 -6.59 9.92
C ALA A 276 -24.74 -8.10 9.66
N LEU A 277 -23.53 -8.64 9.54
CA LEU A 277 -23.29 -10.08 9.36
C LEU A 277 -23.93 -10.90 10.49
N LYS A 278 -23.75 -10.48 11.74
CA LYS A 278 -24.35 -11.15 12.90
C LYS A 278 -25.85 -10.91 13.04
N SER A 279 -26.31 -9.67 12.87
CA SER A 279 -27.70 -9.29 13.14
C SER A 279 -28.69 -9.72 12.07
N TYR A 280 -28.25 -9.77 10.80
CA TYR A 280 -29.15 -10.00 9.67
C TYR A 280 -28.81 -11.22 8.82
N PHE A 281 -27.55 -11.71 8.88
CA PHE A 281 -27.09 -12.81 8.03
C PHE A 281 -26.68 -14.06 8.81
N ASP A 282 -27.00 -14.15 10.11
CA ASP A 282 -26.73 -15.33 10.95
C ASP A 282 -25.27 -15.80 10.90
N TYR A 283 -24.34 -14.86 10.92
CA TYR A 283 -22.91 -15.16 11.01
C TYR A 283 -22.48 -15.37 12.47
N ASP A 284 -21.35 -16.03 12.63
CA ASP A 284 -20.81 -16.41 13.92
C ASP A 284 -20.64 -15.21 14.85
N ALA A 285 -20.93 -15.39 16.12
CA ALA A 285 -20.76 -14.37 17.15
C ALA A 285 -19.31 -13.84 17.27
N ALA A 286 -18.32 -14.66 16.87
CA ALA A 286 -16.91 -14.25 16.83
C ALA A 286 -16.55 -13.31 15.67
N THR A 287 -17.46 -13.02 14.75
CA THR A 287 -17.20 -12.07 13.65
C THR A 287 -16.94 -10.70 14.22
N GLU A 288 -15.75 -10.15 13.97
CA GLU A 288 -15.33 -8.86 14.52
C GLU A 288 -14.52 -8.04 13.54
N LEU A 289 -14.61 -6.72 13.68
CA LEU A 289 -13.74 -5.77 13.01
C LEU A 289 -12.49 -5.54 13.83
N ILE A 290 -11.32 -5.63 13.21
CA ILE A 290 -10.03 -5.32 13.84
C ILE A 290 -9.33 -4.21 13.07
N TYR A 291 -8.56 -3.39 13.77
CA TYR A 291 -7.83 -2.26 13.22
C TYR A 291 -6.33 -2.53 13.22
N ARG A 292 -5.65 -2.16 12.13
CA ARG A 292 -4.20 -2.35 11.99
C ARG A 292 -3.41 -1.68 13.13
N ASN A 293 -3.90 -0.55 13.62
CA ASN A 293 -3.24 0.24 14.67
C ASN A 293 -3.20 -0.46 16.04
N ASP A 294 -4.02 -1.48 16.22
CA ASP A 294 -4.07 -2.24 17.50
C ASP A 294 -3.04 -3.37 17.55
N PHE A 295 -2.32 -3.62 16.45
CA PHE A 295 -1.41 -4.76 16.30
C PHE A 295 -0.07 -4.34 15.70
N LYS A 296 1.02 -4.95 16.17
CA LYS A 296 2.29 -4.92 15.45
C LYS A 296 2.13 -5.62 14.10
N ALA A 297 2.87 -5.17 13.09
CA ALA A 297 2.70 -5.61 11.72
C ALA A 297 2.81 -7.12 11.52
N ALA A 298 3.78 -7.79 12.14
CA ALA A 298 3.92 -9.24 12.07
C ALA A 298 2.71 -9.99 12.67
N LYS A 299 2.06 -9.41 13.70
CA LYS A 299 0.84 -9.97 14.26
C LYS A 299 -0.35 -9.77 13.34
N TRP A 300 -0.45 -8.60 12.71
CA TRP A 300 -1.48 -8.30 11.71
C TRP A 300 -1.42 -9.26 10.54
N ASP A 301 -0.25 -9.44 9.93
CA ASP A 301 -0.03 -10.41 8.85
C ASP A 301 -0.47 -11.82 9.25
N SER A 302 -0.05 -12.28 10.43
CA SER A 302 -0.45 -13.59 10.96
C SER A 302 -1.96 -13.73 11.16
N LEU A 303 -2.67 -12.67 11.56
CA LEU A 303 -4.13 -12.68 11.72
C LEU A 303 -4.81 -12.88 10.36
N ILE A 304 -4.41 -12.10 9.36
CA ILE A 304 -4.99 -12.20 8.01
C ILE A 304 -4.71 -13.58 7.40
N TYR A 305 -3.45 -14.07 7.47
CA TYR A 305 -3.13 -15.40 6.99
C TYR A 305 -3.95 -16.50 7.67
N ASN A 306 -4.12 -16.44 8.99
CA ASN A 306 -4.88 -17.45 9.73
C ASN A 306 -6.35 -17.54 9.30
N GLU A 307 -6.97 -16.43 8.91
CA GLU A 307 -8.31 -16.45 8.33
C GLU A 307 -8.34 -17.28 7.05
N LEU A 308 -7.42 -17.03 6.14
CA LEU A 308 -7.32 -17.74 4.86
C LEU A 308 -7.04 -19.23 5.06
N ALA A 309 -6.11 -19.57 5.97
CA ALA A 309 -5.77 -20.94 6.33
C ALA A 309 -6.96 -21.73 6.90
N ASN A 310 -7.94 -21.02 7.49
CA ASN A 310 -9.20 -21.59 7.97
C ASN A 310 -10.34 -21.45 6.94
N SER A 311 -10.03 -21.20 5.67
CA SER A 311 -10.99 -21.05 4.57
C SER A 311 -12.02 -19.93 4.84
N ARG A 312 -11.60 -18.83 5.45
CA ARG A 312 -12.42 -17.65 5.67
C ARG A 312 -11.88 -16.49 4.83
N PRO A 313 -12.63 -16.04 3.81
CA PRO A 313 -12.26 -14.83 3.05
C PRO A 313 -12.38 -13.60 3.95
N VAL A 314 -11.43 -12.69 3.83
CA VAL A 314 -11.31 -11.51 4.69
C VAL A 314 -11.86 -10.29 3.99
N TYR A 315 -12.94 -9.70 4.52
CA TYR A 315 -13.29 -8.33 4.19
C TYR A 315 -12.14 -7.43 4.68
N TYR A 316 -11.56 -6.67 3.79
CA TYR A 316 -10.43 -5.79 4.07
C TYR A 316 -10.72 -4.39 3.58
N ALA A 317 -10.39 -3.37 4.36
CA ALA A 317 -10.55 -2.00 3.96
C ALA A 317 -9.36 -1.14 4.40
N GLY A 318 -9.21 0.00 3.75
CA GLY A 318 -8.23 1.00 4.09
C GLY A 318 -8.64 2.35 3.55
N SER A 319 -8.02 3.40 4.05
CA SER A 319 -8.34 4.77 3.67
C SER A 319 -7.10 5.49 3.12
N THR A 320 -7.35 6.42 2.23
CA THR A 320 -6.47 7.53 1.89
C THR A 320 -6.94 8.77 2.62
N VAL A 321 -6.27 9.90 2.48
CA VAL A 321 -6.78 11.20 2.98
C VAL A 321 -8.04 11.68 2.24
N LYS A 322 -8.35 11.12 1.08
CA LYS A 322 -9.46 11.56 0.20
C LYS A 322 -10.54 10.51 0.01
N SER A 323 -10.26 9.24 0.20
CA SER A 323 -11.20 8.15 -0.07
C SER A 323 -10.89 6.92 0.77
N GLY A 324 -11.91 6.09 1.01
CA GLY A 324 -11.76 4.76 1.59
C GLY A 324 -12.30 3.71 0.62
N HIS A 325 -11.74 2.50 0.64
CA HIS A 325 -12.23 1.39 -0.17
C HIS A 325 -12.18 0.07 0.58
N ALA A 326 -13.17 -0.78 0.29
CA ALA A 326 -13.25 -2.15 0.75
C ALA A 326 -13.09 -3.14 -0.40
N PHE A 327 -12.47 -4.27 -0.14
CA PHE A 327 -12.24 -5.38 -1.06
C PHE A 327 -12.12 -6.69 -0.27
N VAL A 328 -11.83 -7.81 -0.94
CA VAL A 328 -11.69 -9.09 -0.25
C VAL A 328 -10.30 -9.65 -0.49
N ILE A 329 -9.63 -10.06 0.59
CA ILE A 329 -8.44 -10.89 0.55
C ILE A 329 -8.90 -12.34 0.74
N ASP A 330 -8.59 -13.23 -0.21
CA ASP A 330 -9.16 -14.56 -0.25
C ASP A 330 -8.20 -15.68 -0.64
N GLY A 331 -6.91 -15.40 -0.71
CA GLY A 331 -5.88 -16.40 -1.01
C GLY A 331 -4.48 -15.97 -0.58
N TYR A 332 -3.55 -16.93 -0.62
CA TYR A 332 -2.14 -16.70 -0.26
C TYR A 332 -1.25 -17.65 -1.05
N ASP A 333 -0.17 -17.15 -1.65
CA ASP A 333 0.75 -17.98 -2.41
C ASP A 333 2.03 -18.34 -1.64
N LYS A 334 2.83 -19.23 -2.20
CA LYS A 334 4.10 -19.67 -1.61
C LYS A 334 5.18 -18.58 -1.54
N ASN A 335 4.99 -17.45 -2.23
CA ASN A 335 5.93 -16.33 -2.26
C ASN A 335 5.54 -15.24 -1.23
N GLY A 336 4.51 -15.47 -0.41
CA GLY A 336 4.06 -14.52 0.58
C GLY A 336 3.09 -13.46 0.04
N LEU A 337 2.48 -13.69 -1.12
CA LEU A 337 1.56 -12.77 -1.75
C LEU A 337 0.12 -13.14 -1.42
N TYR A 338 -0.69 -12.15 -1.09
CA TYR A 338 -2.12 -12.30 -0.82
C TYR A 338 -2.94 -12.13 -2.09
N HIS A 339 -3.88 -13.04 -2.36
CA HIS A 339 -4.83 -12.86 -3.45
C HIS A 339 -5.89 -11.84 -3.06
N VAL A 340 -6.10 -10.86 -3.95
CA VAL A 340 -7.02 -9.74 -3.76
C VAL A 340 -8.10 -9.76 -4.84
N ASN A 341 -9.35 -9.78 -4.42
CA ASN A 341 -10.52 -9.54 -5.26
C ASN A 341 -10.98 -8.09 -5.04
N TRP A 342 -10.72 -7.23 -6.00
CA TRP A 342 -10.96 -5.79 -5.90
C TRP A 342 -12.43 -5.38 -5.95
N GLY A 343 -13.34 -6.27 -6.36
CA GLY A 343 -14.77 -5.95 -6.52
C GLY A 343 -15.09 -5.12 -7.77
N TRP A 344 -14.30 -5.29 -8.84
CA TRP A 344 -14.42 -4.58 -10.12
C TRP A 344 -14.58 -5.54 -11.31
N GLY A 345 -15.48 -6.51 -11.18
CA GLY A 345 -15.76 -7.47 -12.25
C GLY A 345 -14.60 -8.41 -12.58
N GLY A 346 -13.75 -8.70 -11.62
CA GLY A 346 -12.54 -9.52 -11.81
C GLY A 346 -11.35 -8.77 -12.39
N SER A 347 -11.52 -7.52 -12.82
CA SER A 347 -10.42 -6.73 -13.40
C SER A 347 -9.26 -6.61 -12.40
N ASN A 348 -8.07 -7.02 -12.86
CA ASN A 348 -6.84 -6.99 -12.10
C ASN A 348 -6.83 -7.78 -10.78
N ASN A 349 -7.77 -8.69 -10.54
CA ASN A 349 -7.67 -9.62 -9.43
C ASN A 349 -6.35 -10.39 -9.54
N GLY A 350 -5.66 -10.59 -8.44
CA GLY A 350 -4.35 -11.24 -8.45
C GLY A 350 -3.70 -11.26 -7.08
N TYR A 351 -2.42 -11.61 -7.07
CA TYR A 351 -1.63 -11.76 -5.85
C TYR A 351 -0.72 -10.56 -5.66
N PHE A 352 -0.73 -9.98 -4.46
CA PHE A 352 0.01 -8.77 -4.12
C PHE A 352 0.60 -8.84 -2.72
N LEU A 353 1.76 -8.23 -2.51
CA LEU A 353 2.30 -8.03 -1.17
C LEU A 353 1.42 -7.06 -0.38
N LEU A 354 1.13 -7.36 0.89
CA LEU A 354 0.47 -6.41 1.80
C LEU A 354 1.36 -5.20 2.11
N SER A 355 2.67 -5.44 2.20
CA SER A 355 3.68 -4.41 2.40
C SER A 355 5.00 -4.86 1.78
N ILE A 356 5.76 -3.95 1.17
CA ILE A 356 7.10 -4.22 0.62
C ILE A 356 8.16 -4.21 1.72
N LEU A 357 8.02 -3.31 2.70
CA LEU A 357 8.93 -3.18 3.82
C LEU A 357 8.45 -4.05 4.97
N ASP A 358 9.35 -4.88 5.50
CA ASP A 358 9.06 -5.70 6.68
C ASP A 358 9.14 -4.84 7.94
N PRO A 359 8.03 -4.71 8.68
CA PRO A 359 8.02 -3.96 9.93
C PRO A 359 8.70 -4.66 11.11
N GLY A 360 9.26 -5.85 10.90
CA GLY A 360 9.97 -6.62 11.94
C GLY A 360 11.44 -6.27 12.12
N SER A 361 12.03 -5.40 11.30
CA SER A 361 13.42 -4.92 11.45
C SER A 361 13.43 -3.53 12.06
N ASN A 362 14.08 -3.39 13.19
CA ASN A 362 14.25 -2.24 14.08
C ASN A 362 14.62 -0.90 13.42
N SER A 363 13.75 -0.29 12.67
CA SER A 363 13.91 1.11 12.25
C SER A 363 12.57 1.61 11.72
N GLY A 364 11.92 2.46 12.49
CA GLY A 364 10.83 3.38 12.17
C GLY A 364 9.98 3.11 10.92
N ILE A 365 9.35 1.94 10.80
CA ILE A 365 8.74 1.48 9.56
C ILE A 365 7.23 1.63 9.62
N GLY A 366 6.81 2.78 9.34
CA GLY A 366 5.50 3.13 8.85
C GLY A 366 5.63 4.02 7.63
N ALA A 367 6.87 4.26 7.19
CA ALA A 367 7.17 5.22 6.16
C ALA A 367 6.89 4.71 4.75
N SER A 368 5.67 4.84 4.32
CA SER A 368 5.32 4.86 2.92
C SER A 368 5.27 6.31 2.45
N SER A 369 5.99 6.71 1.40
CA SER A 369 6.17 8.09 0.95
C SER A 369 5.13 8.63 -0.03
N SER A 370 3.95 8.04 -0.22
CA SER A 370 2.90 8.60 -1.07
C SER A 370 1.75 9.21 -0.27
N THR A 371 1.26 10.31 -0.75
CA THR A 371 0.11 11.01 -0.18
C THR A 371 -1.22 10.28 -0.39
N ASP A 372 -1.26 9.16 -1.14
CA ASP A 372 -2.51 8.56 -1.64
C ASP A 372 -2.66 7.03 -1.50
N GLY A 373 -1.77 6.32 -0.74
CA GLY A 373 -1.91 4.86 -0.54
C GLY A 373 -2.89 4.49 0.59
N TYR A 374 -3.52 3.28 0.54
CA TYR A 374 -4.36 2.73 1.64
C TYR A 374 -3.53 2.35 2.87
N SER A 375 -2.56 3.17 3.23
CA SER A 375 -1.72 2.95 4.39
C SER A 375 -2.31 3.51 5.69
N ILE A 376 -3.44 4.20 5.60
CA ILE A 376 -4.11 4.84 6.74
C ILE A 376 -5.34 4.01 7.11
N SER A 377 -5.52 3.79 8.42
CA SER A 377 -6.72 3.15 8.96
C SER A 377 -7.07 1.82 8.26
N GLN A 378 -6.08 0.94 8.06
CA GLN A 378 -6.35 -0.41 7.59
C GLN A 378 -7.17 -1.16 8.62
N GLU A 379 -8.20 -1.87 8.14
CA GLU A 379 -9.13 -2.63 8.96
C GLU A 379 -9.55 -3.92 8.25
N ALA A 380 -9.87 -4.94 9.02
CA ALA A 380 -10.28 -6.23 8.50
C ALA A 380 -11.39 -6.84 9.35
N ILE A 381 -12.29 -7.60 8.72
CA ILE A 381 -13.26 -8.42 9.43
C ILE A 381 -12.73 -9.85 9.45
N ILE A 382 -12.52 -10.34 10.65
CA ILE A 382 -12.07 -11.71 10.92
C ILE A 382 -13.19 -12.56 11.49
N ASN A 383 -13.04 -13.90 11.42
CA ASN A 383 -14.01 -14.90 11.83
C ASN A 383 -15.38 -14.77 11.12
N ALA A 384 -15.42 -14.19 9.92
CA ALA A 384 -16.63 -14.10 9.12
C ALA A 384 -16.97 -15.47 8.54
N GLN A 385 -17.85 -16.21 9.20
CA GLN A 385 -18.33 -17.52 8.79
C GLN A 385 -19.80 -17.73 9.25
N PRO A 386 -20.55 -18.64 8.62
CA PRO A 386 -21.88 -19.02 9.07
C PRO A 386 -21.89 -19.43 10.53
N ASN A 387 -22.94 -19.06 11.24
CA ASN A 387 -23.14 -19.46 12.62
C ASN A 387 -23.22 -20.98 12.74
N THR A 388 -22.20 -21.57 13.32
CA THR A 388 -22.11 -23.03 13.50
C THR A 388 -22.90 -23.54 14.71
N GLY A 389 -23.45 -22.62 15.52
CA GLY A 389 -24.02 -22.93 16.83
C GLY A 389 -22.98 -23.38 17.86
N VAL A 390 -21.71 -23.46 17.44
CA VAL A 390 -20.57 -23.64 18.32
C VAL A 390 -20.23 -22.26 18.87
N VAL A 391 -20.31 -22.09 20.17
CA VAL A 391 -19.70 -20.92 20.81
C VAL A 391 -18.22 -20.99 20.44
N PRO A 392 -17.68 -20.00 19.68
CA PRO A 392 -16.28 -20.07 19.28
C PRO A 392 -15.43 -20.16 20.55
N ASP A 393 -14.44 -21.04 20.54
CA ASP A 393 -13.41 -21.09 21.60
C ASP A 393 -12.51 -19.82 21.55
N LYS A 394 -12.96 -18.81 20.80
CA LYS A 394 -12.31 -17.53 20.70
C LYS A 394 -12.84 -16.60 21.79
N PRO A 395 -11.99 -16.19 22.70
CA PRO A 395 -12.39 -15.35 23.80
C PRO A 395 -12.88 -14.00 23.28
N LYS A 396 -13.97 -13.52 23.82
CA LYS A 396 -14.39 -12.14 23.68
C LYS A 396 -13.51 -11.28 24.54
N ILE A 397 -12.83 -10.31 23.93
CA ILE A 397 -11.82 -9.48 24.57
C ILE A 397 -12.25 -8.02 24.46
N MET A 398 -12.21 -7.30 25.56
CA MET A 398 -12.46 -5.86 25.55
C MET A 398 -11.29 -5.10 24.90
N THR A 399 -11.58 -3.87 24.49
CA THR A 399 -10.58 -2.91 23.98
C THR A 399 -10.30 -1.85 25.04
N ILE A 400 -9.03 -1.53 25.27
CA ILE A 400 -8.58 -0.43 26.14
C ILE A 400 -8.15 0.75 25.27
N TYR A 401 -8.60 1.96 25.62
CA TYR A 401 -8.33 3.21 24.91
C TYR A 401 -7.49 4.20 25.70
N SER A 402 -7.43 4.05 27.00
CA SER A 402 -6.52 4.81 27.85
C SER A 402 -6.24 4.11 29.18
N ILE A 403 -5.10 4.40 29.77
CA ILE A 403 -4.73 4.03 31.13
C ILE A 403 -3.85 5.12 31.74
N GLN A 404 -4.18 5.56 32.93
CA GLN A 404 -3.47 6.63 33.60
C GLN A 404 -3.32 6.37 35.10
N THR A 405 -2.17 6.69 35.69
CA THR A 405 -1.94 6.71 37.13
C THR A 405 -1.30 8.02 37.56
N GLU A 406 -1.75 8.56 38.65
CA GLU A 406 -1.10 9.71 39.31
C GLU A 406 0.13 9.30 40.14
N GLN A 407 0.30 7.99 40.40
CA GLN A 407 1.42 7.47 41.18
C GLN A 407 2.67 7.35 40.27
N THR A 408 3.75 8.00 40.63
CA THR A 408 5.05 7.87 39.95
C THR A 408 5.95 6.81 40.59
N THR A 409 5.73 6.51 41.86
CA THR A 409 6.49 5.49 42.60
C THR A 409 5.63 4.94 43.72
N VAL A 410 5.59 3.64 43.86
CA VAL A 410 4.97 2.95 44.98
C VAL A 410 6.01 2.13 45.75
N SER A 411 5.86 2.07 47.06
CA SER A 411 6.74 1.29 47.91
C SER A 411 6.05 -0.02 48.33
N LYS A 412 6.83 -1.10 48.38
CA LYS A 412 6.36 -2.40 48.82
C LYS A 412 5.97 -2.37 50.30
N TYR A 413 4.73 -2.69 50.56
CA TYR A 413 4.20 -2.82 51.92
C TYR A 413 3.54 -4.19 52.08
N ASN A 414 3.82 -4.91 53.16
CA ASN A 414 3.32 -6.27 53.40
C ASN A 414 3.51 -7.21 52.18
N LYS A 415 4.69 -7.14 51.54
CA LYS A 415 5.06 -7.92 50.35
C LYS A 415 4.22 -7.61 49.11
N LYS A 416 3.54 -6.46 49.04
CA LYS A 416 2.71 -6.04 47.91
C LYS A 416 3.01 -4.60 47.49
N PHE A 417 2.78 -4.29 46.21
CA PHE A 417 2.74 -2.93 45.67
C PHE A 417 1.28 -2.58 45.41
N THR A 418 0.78 -1.49 45.99
CA THR A 418 -0.59 -1.02 45.71
C THR A 418 -0.56 0.00 44.63
N VAL A 419 -1.12 -0.34 43.43
CA VAL A 419 -1.18 0.51 42.26
C VAL A 419 -2.63 0.94 42.05
N ASN A 420 -2.85 2.27 41.91
CA ASN A 420 -4.14 2.87 41.57
C ASN A 420 -4.06 3.50 40.20
N TYR A 421 -5.04 3.25 39.35
CA TYR A 421 -5.09 3.85 38.02
C TYR A 421 -6.53 3.94 37.52
N THR A 422 -6.71 4.70 36.44
CA THR A 422 -7.98 4.82 35.71
C THR A 422 -7.82 4.34 34.28
N THR A 423 -8.90 3.80 33.71
CA THR A 423 -8.90 3.35 32.29
C THR A 423 -10.15 3.77 31.56
N GLU A 424 -10.02 3.92 30.25
CA GLU A 424 -11.13 3.84 29.32
C GLU A 424 -11.09 2.49 28.62
N THR A 425 -12.21 1.76 28.73
CA THR A 425 -12.36 0.44 28.10
C THR A 425 -13.75 0.28 27.50
N ARG A 426 -13.85 -0.42 26.37
CA ARG A 426 -15.11 -0.68 25.68
C ARG A 426 -15.24 -2.12 25.25
N ASN A 427 -16.46 -2.57 25.16
CA ASN A 427 -16.82 -3.82 24.48
C ASN A 427 -17.01 -3.50 22.98
N ASN A 428 -16.08 -3.93 22.13
CA ASN A 428 -16.17 -3.81 20.67
C ASN A 428 -16.30 -5.18 20.00
N THR A 429 -16.86 -6.17 20.74
CA THR A 429 -16.97 -7.54 20.21
C THR A 429 -18.14 -7.73 19.26
N GLY A 430 -19.00 -6.71 19.13
CA GLY A 430 -20.24 -6.76 18.34
C GLY A 430 -21.39 -7.45 19.05
N ASP A 431 -21.22 -7.86 20.31
CA ASP A 431 -22.25 -8.54 21.12
C ASP A 431 -22.35 -7.95 22.54
N SER A 432 -23.47 -8.23 23.19
CA SER A 432 -23.56 -8.03 24.64
C SER A 432 -22.86 -9.18 25.36
N VAL A 433 -21.87 -8.88 26.19
CA VAL A 433 -21.04 -9.87 26.87
C VAL A 433 -21.02 -9.65 28.37
N HIS A 434 -21.09 -10.74 29.14
CA HIS A 434 -20.85 -10.71 30.58
C HIS A 434 -19.36 -10.93 30.83
N PHE A 435 -18.64 -9.85 31.08
CA PHE A 435 -17.20 -9.87 31.35
C PHE A 435 -16.87 -9.93 32.82
N GLU A 436 -15.80 -10.64 33.16
CA GLU A 436 -14.97 -10.35 34.32
C GLU A 436 -13.80 -9.44 33.90
N LEU A 437 -13.61 -8.36 34.67
CA LEU A 437 -12.54 -7.39 34.44
C LEU A 437 -11.48 -7.56 35.54
N GLY A 438 -10.20 -7.41 35.11
CA GLY A 438 -9.07 -7.57 36.02
C GLY A 438 -7.91 -6.65 35.67
N VAL A 439 -6.96 -6.58 36.58
CA VAL A 439 -5.64 -5.98 36.40
C VAL A 439 -4.66 -7.08 36.08
N GLY A 440 -4.01 -7.00 34.92
CA GLY A 440 -2.95 -7.92 34.52
C GLY A 440 -1.57 -7.28 34.62
N VAL A 441 -0.59 -8.08 35.04
CA VAL A 441 0.83 -7.70 35.06
C VAL A 441 1.59 -8.64 34.15
N PHE A 442 2.26 -8.09 33.16
CA PHE A 442 3.01 -8.83 32.14
C PHE A 442 4.50 -8.50 32.23
N ASP A 443 5.37 -9.45 31.89
CA ASP A 443 6.80 -9.17 31.72
C ASP A 443 7.11 -8.66 30.30
N LYS A 444 8.38 -8.38 30.03
CA LYS A 444 8.85 -7.91 28.72
C LYS A 444 8.59 -8.88 27.55
N ASP A 445 8.42 -10.18 27.87
CA ASP A 445 8.13 -11.23 26.88
C ASP A 445 6.61 -11.46 26.73
N ASN A 446 5.80 -10.50 27.22
CA ASN A 446 4.34 -10.53 27.21
C ASN A 446 3.73 -11.72 27.97
N THR A 447 4.48 -12.28 28.93
CA THR A 447 3.99 -13.38 29.78
C THR A 447 3.26 -12.83 31.00
N LEU A 448 2.02 -13.28 31.20
CA LEU A 448 1.20 -12.91 32.34
C LEU A 448 1.82 -13.44 33.66
N LYS A 449 2.16 -12.54 34.55
CA LYS A 449 2.76 -12.83 35.87
C LYS A 449 1.76 -12.78 37.01
N TYR A 450 0.75 -11.95 36.92
CA TYR A 450 -0.24 -11.74 37.95
C TYR A 450 -1.54 -11.22 37.38
N VAL A 451 -2.66 -11.66 37.92
CA VAL A 451 -3.99 -11.08 37.69
C VAL A 451 -4.68 -10.84 39.02
N GLU A 452 -5.30 -9.68 39.15
CA GLU A 452 -6.25 -9.39 40.22
C GLU A 452 -7.62 -9.10 39.62
N ARG A 453 -8.60 -9.99 39.87
CA ARG A 453 -9.98 -9.77 39.48
C ARG A 453 -10.52 -8.53 40.19
N GLN A 454 -11.18 -7.67 39.46
CA GLN A 454 -11.79 -6.45 39.99
C GLN A 454 -13.30 -6.62 40.21
N TRP A 455 -14.06 -6.71 39.11
CA TRP A 455 -15.52 -6.92 39.13
C TRP A 455 -15.98 -7.60 37.88
N ASP A 456 -17.27 -7.94 37.81
CA ASP A 456 -17.94 -8.41 36.59
C ASP A 456 -19.02 -7.43 36.15
N VAL A 457 -19.35 -7.43 34.85
CA VAL A 457 -20.29 -6.51 34.24
C VAL A 457 -20.90 -7.10 32.97
N ASN A 458 -22.23 -6.95 32.83
CA ASN A 458 -22.90 -7.14 31.54
C ASN A 458 -22.73 -5.87 30.72
N MET A 459 -22.10 -5.96 29.54
CA MET A 459 -21.76 -4.82 28.73
C MET A 459 -22.24 -5.03 27.29
N GLY A 460 -23.14 -4.16 26.85
CA GLY A 460 -23.60 -4.13 25.45
C GLY A 460 -22.46 -3.80 24.49
N ASP A 461 -22.62 -4.13 23.20
CA ASP A 461 -21.66 -3.73 22.19
C ASP A 461 -21.51 -2.20 22.14
N THR A 462 -20.29 -1.72 21.90
CA THR A 462 -19.86 -0.32 21.94
C THR A 462 -19.95 0.38 23.31
N TRP A 463 -20.50 -0.27 24.31
CA TRP A 463 -20.56 0.27 25.68
C TRP A 463 -19.22 0.09 26.41
N GLY A 464 -18.95 0.98 27.35
CA GLY A 464 -17.71 0.95 28.11
C GLY A 464 -17.68 1.93 29.27
N TYR A 465 -16.52 2.00 29.88
CA TYR A 465 -16.18 2.96 30.92
C TYR A 465 -15.22 4.00 30.37
N SER A 466 -15.49 5.28 30.57
CA SER A 466 -14.58 6.37 30.19
C SER A 466 -13.55 6.71 31.27
N ALA A 467 -13.78 6.29 32.50
CA ALA A 467 -12.89 6.54 33.66
C ALA A 467 -13.06 5.49 34.76
N ALA A 468 -12.92 4.20 34.44
CA ALA A 468 -12.98 3.15 35.41
C ALA A 468 -11.78 3.22 36.37
N LYS A 469 -12.04 3.21 37.70
CA LYS A 469 -10.99 3.25 38.71
C LYS A 469 -10.62 1.84 39.16
N HIS A 470 -9.33 1.55 39.16
CA HIS A 470 -8.76 0.26 39.57
C HIS A 470 -7.80 0.45 40.73
N THR A 471 -7.79 -0.51 41.63
CA THR A 471 -6.78 -0.65 42.66
C THR A 471 -6.31 -2.10 42.68
N ALA A 472 -5.02 -2.31 42.50
CA ALA A 472 -4.42 -3.63 42.50
C ALA A 472 -3.35 -3.74 43.60
N ALA A 473 -3.37 -4.86 44.32
CA ALA A 473 -2.37 -5.19 45.33
C ALA A 473 -1.40 -6.24 44.77
N ILE A 474 -0.53 -5.79 43.86
CA ILE A 474 0.41 -6.63 43.10
C ILE A 474 1.44 -7.26 44.08
N PRO A 475 1.62 -8.59 44.07
CA PRO A 475 2.60 -9.25 44.95
C PRO A 475 4.02 -8.81 44.56
N ALA A 476 4.98 -9.09 45.44
CA ALA A 476 6.39 -8.83 45.20
C ALA A 476 6.83 -9.52 43.90
N LEU A 477 7.35 -8.72 43.00
CA LEU A 477 7.94 -9.16 41.71
C LEU A 477 9.47 -9.09 41.83
N PRO A 478 10.22 -9.88 41.06
CA PRO A 478 11.66 -9.69 40.87
C PRO A 478 11.98 -8.30 40.30
N ASP A 479 13.21 -7.85 40.47
CA ASP A 479 13.68 -6.62 39.80
C ASP A 479 13.59 -6.76 38.29
N GLY A 480 13.07 -5.71 37.63
CA GLY A 480 12.84 -5.72 36.18
C GLY A 480 11.71 -4.81 35.74
N THR A 481 11.45 -4.81 34.45
CA THR A 481 10.39 -4.03 33.80
C THR A 481 9.15 -4.91 33.58
N TYR A 482 7.99 -4.38 33.94
CA TYR A 482 6.68 -5.00 33.78
C TYR A 482 5.70 -4.02 33.16
N PHE A 483 4.61 -4.57 32.62
CA PHE A 483 3.52 -3.83 32.03
C PHE A 483 2.22 -4.13 32.78
N ILE A 484 1.58 -3.09 33.31
CA ILE A 484 0.30 -3.18 34.02
C ILE A 484 -0.78 -2.66 33.10
N THR A 485 -1.78 -3.49 32.82
CA THR A 485 -2.92 -3.12 31.96
C THR A 485 -4.19 -3.87 32.38
N ASN A 486 -5.31 -3.56 31.71
CA ASN A 486 -6.53 -4.32 31.92
C ASN A 486 -6.50 -5.65 31.17
N VAL A 487 -7.08 -6.64 31.83
CA VAL A 487 -7.39 -7.95 31.28
C VAL A 487 -8.88 -8.21 31.42
N SER A 488 -9.43 -8.97 30.46
CA SER A 488 -10.83 -9.39 30.50
C SER A 488 -10.97 -10.87 30.16
N ARG A 489 -12.09 -11.46 30.61
CA ARG A 489 -12.57 -12.77 30.17
C ARG A 489 -14.08 -12.83 30.27
N GLU A 490 -14.71 -13.72 29.54
CA GLU A 490 -16.13 -14.03 29.75
C GLU A 490 -16.34 -14.73 31.10
N VAL A 491 -17.42 -14.37 31.77
CA VAL A 491 -17.81 -15.06 33.05
C VAL A 491 -17.98 -16.54 32.79
N GLY A 492 -17.33 -17.35 33.63
CA GLY A 492 -17.36 -18.82 33.52
C GLY A 492 -16.22 -19.42 32.68
N THR A 493 -15.32 -18.60 32.13
CA THR A 493 -14.07 -19.05 31.51
C THR A 493 -12.88 -18.91 32.48
N ASP A 494 -11.82 -19.71 32.29
CA ASP A 494 -10.65 -19.70 33.19
C ASP A 494 -9.49 -18.80 32.70
N THR A 495 -9.44 -18.47 31.38
CA THR A 495 -8.30 -17.77 30.82
C THR A 495 -8.52 -16.26 30.77
N TRP A 496 -7.58 -15.52 31.32
CA TRP A 496 -7.52 -14.06 31.21
C TRP A 496 -6.79 -13.64 29.97
N TYR A 497 -7.35 -12.67 29.27
CA TYR A 497 -6.79 -12.12 28.04
C TYR A 497 -6.40 -10.67 28.24
N ARG A 498 -5.26 -10.29 27.68
CA ARG A 498 -4.84 -8.91 27.57
C ARG A 498 -5.80 -8.17 26.64
N ASN A 499 -6.34 -7.03 27.05
CA ASN A 499 -7.29 -6.27 26.24
C ASN A 499 -6.63 -5.82 24.92
N HIS A 500 -7.41 -5.72 23.84
CA HIS A 500 -6.96 -5.11 22.60
C HIS A 500 -6.49 -3.68 22.86
N GLY A 501 -5.45 -3.20 22.18
CA GLY A 501 -4.85 -1.88 22.41
C GLY A 501 -3.89 -1.80 23.61
N ALA A 502 -3.75 -2.86 24.40
CA ALA A 502 -2.89 -2.87 25.60
C ALA A 502 -1.39 -2.77 25.26
N ASP A 503 -0.96 -3.02 24.03
CA ASP A 503 0.43 -2.75 23.60
C ASP A 503 0.75 -1.26 23.69
N LYS A 504 -0.20 -0.42 23.38
CA LYS A 504 -0.13 1.04 23.49
C LYS A 504 -0.51 1.54 24.89
N TYR A 505 -1.50 0.91 25.50
CA TYR A 505 -2.10 1.36 26.76
C TYR A 505 -1.74 0.45 27.94
N SER A 506 -0.48 0.49 28.37
CA SER A 506 0.03 -0.18 29.57
C SER A 506 0.88 0.77 30.39
N ILE A 507 0.72 0.73 31.71
CA ILE A 507 1.63 1.43 32.62
C ILE A 507 2.93 0.64 32.65
N ILE A 508 4.05 1.28 32.40
CA ILE A 508 5.39 0.71 32.55
C ILE A 508 5.71 0.74 34.07
N ALA A 509 6.03 -0.42 34.64
CA ALA A 509 6.36 -0.61 36.04
C ALA A 509 7.79 -1.16 36.17
N GLU A 510 8.71 -0.33 36.64
CA GLU A 510 10.12 -0.69 36.89
C GLU A 510 10.31 -1.05 38.36
N VAL A 511 10.54 -2.33 38.64
CA VAL A 511 10.74 -2.84 40.00
C VAL A 511 12.23 -2.86 40.33
N ASN A 512 12.57 -2.23 41.48
CA ASN A 512 13.91 -2.25 42.05
C ASN A 512 13.78 -2.41 43.60
N GLY A 513 13.99 -3.61 44.08
CA GLY A 513 13.91 -3.98 45.48
C GLY A 513 12.55 -3.69 46.14
N LEU A 514 12.48 -2.62 46.92
CA LEU A 514 11.27 -2.21 47.64
C LEU A 514 10.45 -1.16 46.89
N LYS A 515 10.88 -0.69 45.75
CA LYS A 515 10.22 0.37 44.98
C LYS A 515 9.78 -0.14 43.63
N MET A 516 8.66 0.36 43.16
CA MET A 516 8.17 0.21 41.80
C MET A 516 7.90 1.62 41.27
N ARG A 517 8.67 2.02 40.25
CA ARG A 517 8.42 3.25 39.51
C ARG A 517 7.36 2.98 38.47
N LEU A 518 6.42 3.91 38.29
CA LEU A 518 5.30 3.81 37.38
C LEU A 518 5.35 4.94 36.37
N THR A 519 5.17 4.60 35.08
CA THR A 519 5.05 5.55 34.01
C THR A 519 3.78 5.24 33.22
N SER A 520 2.80 6.14 33.23
CA SER A 520 1.60 6.05 32.39
C SER A 520 1.99 6.18 30.93
N PRO A 521 1.28 5.52 30.00
CA PRO A 521 1.46 5.79 28.59
C PRO A 521 1.15 7.25 28.28
N TYR A 522 1.99 7.85 27.46
CA TYR A 522 1.82 9.20 26.95
C TYR A 522 2.44 9.31 25.59
N ILE A 523 1.88 10.17 24.76
CA ILE A 523 2.44 10.51 23.46
C ILE A 523 3.24 11.79 23.65
N TYR A 524 4.51 11.72 23.29
CA TYR A 524 5.38 12.87 23.19
C TYR A 524 6.33 12.66 22.02
N LEU A 525 5.91 13.21 20.91
CA LEU A 525 6.70 13.26 19.70
C LEU A 525 7.25 14.68 19.55
N ASP A 526 8.47 14.77 19.06
CA ASP A 526 9.10 16.02 18.67
C ASP A 526 9.83 15.79 17.35
N GLY A 527 9.98 16.81 16.51
CA GLY A 527 10.60 16.56 15.22
C GLY A 527 11.06 17.83 14.50
N GLU A 528 11.84 17.59 13.46
CA GLU A 528 12.35 18.61 12.55
C GLU A 528 11.91 18.30 11.12
N ILE A 529 11.66 19.35 10.33
CA ILE A 529 11.27 19.25 8.92
C ILE A 529 12.39 19.81 8.04
N GLU A 530 12.72 19.08 6.98
CA GLU A 530 13.50 19.57 5.84
C GLU A 530 12.63 19.56 4.59
N VAL A 531 12.51 20.69 3.89
CA VAL A 531 11.79 20.77 2.62
C VAL A 531 12.79 20.87 1.48
N THR A 532 12.73 19.94 0.55
CA THR A 532 13.62 19.87 -0.61
C THR A 532 12.84 20.03 -1.92
N GLY A 533 13.56 20.42 -2.98
CA GLY A 533 13.00 20.73 -4.27
C GLY A 533 13.07 22.22 -4.61
N LYS A 534 12.55 22.59 -5.78
CA LYS A 534 12.59 23.98 -6.23
C LYS A 534 11.38 24.74 -5.68
N LEU A 535 11.63 25.69 -4.77
CA LEU A 535 10.58 26.49 -4.10
C LEU A 535 9.90 27.48 -5.08
N GLU A 536 9.17 26.93 -6.05
CA GLU A 536 8.48 27.70 -7.07
C GLU A 536 7.09 27.09 -7.32
N LYS A 537 6.08 27.93 -7.59
CA LYS A 537 4.70 27.50 -7.84
C LYS A 537 4.63 26.45 -8.96
N GLY A 538 3.85 25.41 -8.75
CA GLY A 538 3.64 24.30 -9.67
C GLY A 538 4.67 23.17 -9.53
N ARG A 539 5.68 23.31 -8.66
CA ARG A 539 6.66 22.27 -8.36
C ARG A 539 6.17 21.31 -7.30
N THR A 540 6.54 20.07 -7.42
CA THR A 540 6.41 19.10 -6.32
C THR A 540 7.59 19.27 -5.39
N LEU A 541 7.30 19.43 -4.11
CA LEU A 541 8.28 19.53 -3.04
C LEU A 541 8.22 18.28 -2.19
N THR A 542 9.37 17.88 -1.68
CA THR A 542 9.49 16.77 -0.74
C THR A 542 9.67 17.32 0.67
N VAL A 543 8.88 16.86 1.60
CA VAL A 543 8.94 17.14 3.03
C VAL A 543 9.49 15.91 3.72
N LYS A 544 10.68 16.01 4.29
CA LYS A 544 11.30 15.01 5.13
C LYS A 544 11.18 15.46 6.58
N ALA A 545 10.60 14.66 7.44
CA ALA A 545 10.54 14.91 8.87
C ALA A 545 11.32 13.84 9.62
N THR A 546 12.18 14.26 10.53
CA THR A 546 12.85 13.41 11.52
C THR A 546 12.07 13.54 12.81
N ILE A 547 11.59 12.45 13.38
CA ILE A 547 10.69 12.44 14.53
C ILE A 547 11.27 11.57 15.63
N ASP A 548 11.39 12.14 16.81
CA ASP A 548 11.83 11.48 18.03
C ASP A 548 10.61 11.13 18.90
N ASN A 549 10.55 9.91 19.40
CA ASN A 549 9.53 9.49 20.35
C ASN A 549 10.07 9.48 21.77
N TYR A 550 9.81 10.53 22.53
CA TYR A 550 10.11 10.62 23.96
C TYR A 550 9.00 10.05 24.85
N GLY A 551 7.85 9.69 24.24
CA GLY A 551 6.71 9.09 24.89
C GLY A 551 6.87 7.58 25.10
N THR A 552 5.75 6.88 25.17
CA THR A 552 5.68 5.42 25.16
C THR A 552 5.54 4.93 23.71
N PHE A 553 5.17 3.68 23.48
CA PHE A 553 4.96 3.15 22.14
C PHE A 553 3.93 3.98 21.36
N PHE A 554 4.32 4.43 20.17
CA PHE A 554 3.48 5.19 19.24
C PHE A 554 3.15 4.34 18.01
N ASN A 555 1.87 4.27 17.62
CA ASN A 555 1.43 3.61 16.40
C ASN A 555 0.12 4.28 15.92
N GLU A 556 0.27 5.41 15.23
CA GLU A 556 -0.84 6.17 14.64
C GLU A 556 -0.42 6.79 13.31
N ALA A 557 -1.40 7.33 12.56
CA ALA A 557 -1.10 8.10 11.37
C ALA A 557 -0.60 9.51 11.72
N LEU A 558 0.47 9.94 11.06
CA LEU A 558 0.92 11.33 11.02
C LEU A 558 0.53 11.97 9.68
N TYR A 559 0.19 13.25 9.70
CA TYR A 559 -0.37 13.98 8.58
C TYR A 559 0.54 15.14 8.18
N LEU A 560 0.79 15.27 6.86
CA LEU A 560 1.35 16.47 6.28
C LEU A 560 0.23 17.49 6.06
N ARG A 561 0.40 18.66 6.65
CA ARG A 561 -0.51 19.79 6.43
C ARG A 561 0.25 20.97 5.84
N VAL A 562 -0.35 21.63 4.85
CA VAL A 562 0.19 22.83 4.23
C VAL A 562 -0.86 23.92 4.35
N ASN A 563 -0.51 25.03 5.03
CA ASN A 563 -1.45 26.11 5.34
C ASN A 563 -2.75 25.64 6.00
N GLY A 564 -2.67 24.63 6.88
CA GLY A 564 -3.82 24.05 7.55
C GLY A 564 -4.63 23.03 6.74
N GLU A 565 -4.31 22.77 5.48
CA GLU A 565 -4.97 21.76 4.65
C GLU A 565 -4.19 20.44 4.67
N ASN A 566 -4.87 19.30 4.74
CA ASN A 566 -4.25 17.98 4.69
C ASN A 566 -3.81 17.66 3.26
N MET A 567 -2.50 17.40 3.09
CA MET A 567 -1.90 16.97 1.83
C MET A 567 -1.72 15.45 1.76
N GLY A 568 -1.61 14.79 2.91
CA GLY A 568 -1.42 13.35 3.00
C GLY A 568 -1.29 12.90 4.43
N GLY A 569 -1.27 11.59 4.66
CA GLY A 569 -1.04 11.01 5.99
C GLY A 569 -0.42 9.63 5.89
N ARG A 570 0.22 9.19 6.99
CA ARG A 570 0.93 7.92 7.04
C ARG A 570 0.83 7.26 8.38
N GLN A 571 0.65 5.94 8.37
CA GLN A 571 0.88 5.13 9.57
C GLN A 571 2.35 5.20 9.95
N PHE A 572 2.62 5.50 11.22
CA PHE A 572 3.96 5.66 11.77
C PHE A 572 4.05 4.93 13.10
N GLU A 573 5.07 4.10 13.26
CA GLU A 573 5.27 3.28 14.46
C GLU A 573 6.65 3.55 15.03
N LEU A 574 6.74 3.91 16.32
CA LEU A 574 7.99 4.16 17.05
C LEU A 574 7.92 3.57 18.44
N GLU A 575 8.93 2.82 18.82
CA GLU A 575 9.15 2.45 20.22
C GLU A 575 9.61 3.67 21.03
N LYS A 576 9.56 3.56 22.36
CA LYS A 576 10.06 4.60 23.24
C LYS A 576 11.56 4.86 23.00
N ASP A 577 11.95 6.14 22.99
CA ASP A 577 13.32 6.62 22.75
C ASP A 577 13.86 6.23 21.35
N GLU A 578 12.98 5.96 20.39
CA GLU A 578 13.32 5.70 18.98
C GLU A 578 13.14 6.97 18.13
N THR A 579 14.03 7.13 17.15
CA THR A 579 13.95 8.17 16.11
C THR A 579 13.57 7.52 14.79
N GLY A 580 12.60 8.10 14.08
CA GLY A 580 12.17 7.66 12.76
C GLY A 580 12.11 8.80 11.75
N GLU A 581 12.16 8.47 10.48
CA GLU A 581 12.06 9.42 9.37
C GLU A 581 10.74 9.23 8.63
N LEU A 582 10.10 10.33 8.29
CA LEU A 582 8.85 10.40 7.54
C LEU A 582 9.07 11.30 6.32
N GLU A 583 8.75 10.79 5.12
CA GLU A 583 8.86 11.56 3.90
C GLU A 583 7.51 11.64 3.19
N MET A 584 7.08 12.82 2.80
CA MET A 584 5.84 13.08 2.06
C MET A 584 6.08 14.16 1.02
N THR A 585 5.21 14.23 -0.01
CA THR A 585 5.32 15.24 -1.07
C THR A 585 4.05 16.06 -1.19
N PHE A 586 4.16 17.29 -1.67
CA PHE A 586 3.01 18.11 -2.04
C PHE A 586 3.34 19.01 -3.23
N LYS A 587 2.32 19.44 -3.97
CA LYS A 587 2.47 20.42 -5.04
C LYS A 587 2.38 21.82 -4.47
N ALA A 588 3.36 22.68 -4.78
CA ALA A 588 3.39 24.06 -4.33
C ALA A 588 2.42 24.93 -5.15
N ASP A 589 1.22 25.14 -4.67
CA ASP A 589 0.18 25.87 -5.41
C ASP A 589 0.03 27.34 -4.99
N LYS A 590 0.44 27.71 -3.76
CA LYS A 590 0.31 29.06 -3.21
C LYS A 590 1.68 29.78 -3.22
N VAL A 591 1.72 30.94 -3.84
CA VAL A 591 2.92 31.83 -3.83
C VAL A 591 3.00 32.56 -2.50
N GLY A 592 4.22 32.82 -2.04
CA GLY A 592 4.51 33.49 -0.77
C GLY A 592 4.83 32.51 0.34
N GLU A 593 4.61 32.96 1.56
CA GLU A 593 4.86 32.13 2.75
C GLU A 593 3.85 30.98 2.86
N ASN A 594 4.38 29.79 3.13
CA ASN A 594 3.61 28.56 3.33
C ASN A 594 4.11 27.89 4.61
N GLU A 595 3.17 27.55 5.47
CA GLU A 595 3.40 26.79 6.68
C GLU A 595 3.30 25.29 6.35
N ILE A 596 4.32 24.54 6.72
CA ILE A 596 4.42 23.10 6.55
C ILE A 596 4.40 22.47 7.92
N VAL A 597 3.45 21.58 8.18
CA VAL A 597 3.26 20.97 9.50
C VAL A 597 3.16 19.46 9.36
N ILE A 598 3.88 18.73 10.19
CA ILE A 598 3.61 17.33 10.48
C ILE A 598 2.79 17.28 11.76
N ALA A 599 1.62 16.66 11.71
CA ALA A 599 0.68 16.65 12.82
C ALA A 599 0.12 15.25 13.08
N ARG A 600 -0.19 15.01 14.34
CA ARG A 600 -1.01 13.90 14.80
C ARG A 600 -2.47 14.34 14.84
N ARG A 601 -3.40 13.47 14.42
CA ARG A 601 -4.84 13.72 14.46
C ARG A 601 -5.50 12.90 15.58
N TYR A 602 -6.34 13.57 16.38
CA TYR A 602 -7.21 12.90 17.35
C TYR A 602 -8.54 13.65 17.50
N TRP A 603 -9.49 13.03 18.17
CA TRP A 603 -10.81 13.60 18.43
C TRP A 603 -10.93 13.97 19.89
N GLU A 604 -11.39 15.17 20.19
CA GLU A 604 -11.63 15.66 21.53
C GLU A 604 -13.12 15.99 21.72
N TRP A 605 -13.68 15.46 22.81
CA TRP A 605 -15.06 15.76 23.17
C TRP A 605 -15.18 17.10 23.84
N ASP A 606 -15.91 18.04 23.23
CA ASP A 606 -16.30 19.30 23.86
C ASP A 606 -17.57 19.08 24.68
N ALA A 607 -17.46 19.15 26.01
CA ALA A 607 -18.56 18.94 26.93
C ALA A 607 -19.62 20.05 26.91
N ASP A 608 -19.23 21.27 26.51
CA ASP A 608 -20.11 22.43 26.44
C ASP A 608 -20.96 22.41 25.17
N SER A 609 -20.36 22.22 24.03
CA SER A 609 -21.05 22.12 22.74
C SER A 609 -21.64 20.74 22.45
N LYS A 610 -21.19 19.69 23.16
CA LYS A 610 -21.53 18.28 22.97
C LYS A 610 -21.21 17.79 21.56
N VAL A 611 -20.04 18.16 21.05
CA VAL A 611 -19.55 17.80 19.73
C VAL A 611 -18.15 17.21 19.87
N TRP A 612 -17.82 16.24 19.05
CA TRP A 612 -16.45 15.77 18.85
C TRP A 612 -15.72 16.72 17.91
N ASN A 613 -14.65 17.33 18.38
CA ASN A 613 -13.77 18.18 17.59
C ASN A 613 -12.59 17.40 17.07
N GLU A 614 -12.28 17.56 15.78
CA GLU A 614 -11.07 17.03 15.17
C GLU A 614 -9.89 17.96 15.52
N ILE A 615 -8.88 17.42 16.18
CA ILE A 615 -7.68 18.17 16.61
C ILE A 615 -6.46 17.66 15.84
N PHE A 616 -5.67 18.59 15.35
CA PHE A 616 -4.35 18.34 14.79
C PHE A 616 -3.28 18.90 15.74
N GLU A 617 -2.59 18.00 16.41
CA GLU A 617 -1.46 18.32 17.28
C GLU A 617 -0.19 18.41 16.46
N THR A 618 0.46 19.57 16.45
CA THR A 618 1.71 19.80 15.72
C THR A 618 2.86 19.01 16.36
N ILE A 619 3.57 18.22 15.54
CA ILE A 619 4.77 17.49 15.92
C ILE A 619 6.03 18.22 15.43
N ALA A 620 5.98 18.71 14.20
CA ALA A 620 7.06 19.50 13.60
C ALA A 620 6.47 20.54 12.66
N GLU A 621 7.12 21.68 12.54
CA GLU A 621 6.68 22.78 11.66
C GLU A 621 7.86 23.47 10.99
N GLU A 622 7.67 23.95 9.78
CA GLU A 622 8.63 24.72 8.99
C GLU A 622 7.89 25.74 8.12
N SER A 623 8.49 26.90 7.92
CA SER A 623 7.97 27.94 7.04
C SER A 623 8.85 28.11 5.82
N ILE A 624 8.26 27.97 4.63
CA ILE A 624 8.97 28.14 3.35
C ILE A 624 8.32 29.25 2.52
N THR A 625 9.14 29.92 1.69
CA THR A 625 8.64 30.92 0.75
C THR A 625 8.66 30.38 -0.67
N ILE A 626 7.48 30.23 -1.29
CA ILE A 626 7.30 29.78 -2.66
C ILE A 626 7.34 30.98 -3.61
N ALA A 627 8.29 30.94 -4.56
CA ALA A 627 8.39 31.96 -5.59
C ALA A 627 7.27 31.81 -6.65
N PRO A 628 6.84 32.91 -7.30
CA PRO A 628 5.92 32.81 -8.43
C PRO A 628 6.56 32.00 -9.56
N ALA A 629 5.75 31.18 -10.21
CA ALA A 629 6.17 30.49 -11.42
C ALA A 629 6.51 31.48 -12.54
N LYS A 630 7.60 31.24 -13.24
CA LYS A 630 8.10 32.14 -14.27
C LYS A 630 7.40 31.91 -15.60
N ALA A 631 7.25 33.01 -16.36
CA ALA A 631 6.84 32.91 -17.76
C ALA A 631 7.88 32.15 -18.58
N GLN A 632 7.42 31.20 -19.36
CA GLN A 632 8.25 30.38 -20.24
C GLN A 632 7.81 30.52 -21.69
N ASN A 633 8.76 30.42 -22.60
CA ASN A 633 8.48 30.53 -24.04
C ASN A 633 9.41 29.58 -24.83
N LEU A 634 9.03 28.31 -24.85
CA LEU A 634 9.73 27.29 -25.63
C LEU A 634 9.12 27.14 -27.03
N LYS A 635 9.98 26.93 -28.01
CA LYS A 635 9.61 26.57 -29.38
C LYS A 635 10.29 25.26 -29.74
N PHE A 636 9.46 24.25 -30.07
CA PHE A 636 9.92 22.96 -30.54
C PHE A 636 9.99 22.95 -32.08
N SER A 637 10.93 22.20 -32.65
CA SER A 637 11.09 22.02 -34.07
C SER A 637 11.90 20.78 -34.42
N ASN A 638 11.88 20.34 -35.67
CA ASN A 638 12.68 19.22 -36.19
C ASN A 638 12.49 17.91 -35.41
N GLY A 639 11.26 17.67 -34.93
CA GLY A 639 10.93 16.43 -34.20
C GLY A 639 11.00 15.23 -35.16
N LYS A 640 11.68 14.19 -34.74
CA LYS A 640 11.78 12.93 -35.47
C LYS A 640 11.91 11.74 -34.54
N VAL A 641 11.51 10.58 -35.03
CA VAL A 641 11.76 9.29 -34.39
C VAL A 641 13.12 8.79 -34.82
N THR A 642 13.95 8.34 -33.91
CA THR A 642 15.35 7.97 -34.16
C THR A 642 15.58 6.45 -34.22
N ASN A 643 14.64 5.64 -33.70
CA ASN A 643 14.72 4.17 -33.69
C ASN A 643 13.77 3.50 -34.72
N LEU A 644 13.56 4.13 -35.86
CA LEU A 644 12.81 3.56 -36.98
C LEU A 644 13.66 2.51 -37.74
N THR A 645 13.08 1.35 -37.96
CA THR A 645 13.62 0.31 -38.84
C THR A 645 12.60 0.03 -39.95
N ASN A 646 12.93 0.38 -41.21
CA ASN A 646 12.02 0.28 -42.35
C ASN A 646 10.66 1.00 -42.15
N GLY A 647 10.68 2.17 -41.48
CA GLY A 647 9.48 2.99 -41.23
C GLY A 647 8.64 2.55 -40.02
N VAL A 648 9.08 1.54 -39.30
CA VAL A 648 8.39 1.01 -38.10
C VAL A 648 9.34 1.04 -36.91
N VAL A 649 8.87 1.39 -35.74
CA VAL A 649 9.58 1.21 -34.46
C VAL A 649 9.33 -0.22 -33.98
N LYS A 650 10.39 -1.02 -33.87
CA LYS A 650 10.35 -2.40 -33.33
C LYS A 650 10.97 -2.43 -31.95
N ASP A 651 10.34 -1.74 -31.02
CA ASP A 651 10.84 -1.52 -29.65
C ASP A 651 9.64 -1.29 -28.72
N ASP A 652 9.82 -1.48 -27.43
CA ASP A 652 8.85 -1.14 -26.37
C ASP A 652 8.89 0.37 -26.03
N LYS A 653 9.68 1.15 -26.73
CA LYS A 653 9.80 2.60 -26.59
C LYS A 653 10.06 3.31 -27.92
N VAL A 654 9.48 4.47 -28.07
CA VAL A 654 9.76 5.37 -29.18
C VAL A 654 10.82 6.37 -28.74
N LYS A 655 11.95 6.42 -29.46
CA LYS A 655 13.01 7.39 -29.20
C LYS A 655 12.78 8.63 -30.09
N LEU A 656 12.44 9.72 -29.44
CA LEU A 656 12.19 11.01 -30.10
C LEU A 656 13.43 11.90 -29.97
N GLN A 657 13.75 12.62 -31.01
CA GLN A 657 14.70 13.72 -30.99
C GLN A 657 13.98 14.98 -31.43
N VAL A 658 14.07 16.05 -30.63
CA VAL A 658 13.45 17.33 -30.96
C VAL A 658 14.40 18.49 -30.61
N SER A 659 14.36 19.52 -31.42
CA SER A 659 15.09 20.77 -31.18
C SER A 659 14.23 21.70 -30.37
N VAL A 660 14.77 22.21 -29.25
CA VAL A 660 14.09 23.10 -28.31
C VAL A 660 14.84 24.43 -28.30
N ARG A 661 14.15 25.51 -28.60
CA ARG A 661 14.65 26.89 -28.45
C ARG A 661 13.87 27.58 -27.34
N ASN A 662 14.58 28.11 -26.36
CA ASN A 662 14.00 28.97 -25.34
C ASN A 662 14.03 30.42 -25.80
N ASN A 663 12.88 30.95 -26.21
CA ASN A 663 12.70 32.35 -26.62
C ASN A 663 12.36 33.26 -25.42
N GLY A 664 12.24 32.67 -24.21
CA GLY A 664 11.96 33.41 -22.97
C GLY A 664 13.19 34.07 -22.38
N GLN A 665 12.95 34.91 -21.38
CA GLN A 665 14.00 35.61 -20.62
C GLN A 665 14.51 34.79 -19.42
N ASN A 666 13.82 33.73 -19.07
CA ASN A 666 14.16 32.85 -17.96
C ASN A 666 14.68 31.49 -18.49
N GLU A 667 15.62 30.92 -17.78
CA GLU A 667 16.00 29.53 -18.01
C GLU A 667 14.78 28.65 -17.83
N TYR A 668 14.59 27.69 -18.73
CA TYR A 668 13.62 26.60 -18.57
C TYR A 668 14.33 25.41 -17.94
N ASP A 669 13.96 25.08 -16.74
CA ASP A 669 14.48 23.98 -15.97
C ASP A 669 13.31 23.27 -15.29
N ASP A 670 12.55 22.50 -16.10
CA ASP A 670 11.31 21.87 -15.70
C ASP A 670 10.96 20.71 -16.65
N PHE A 671 9.86 20.03 -16.36
CA PHE A 671 9.35 18.95 -17.20
C PHE A 671 8.64 19.47 -18.44
N ILE A 672 8.89 18.80 -19.56
CA ILE A 672 8.01 18.79 -20.72
C ILE A 672 7.17 17.52 -20.69
N ARG A 673 5.96 17.56 -21.23
CA ARG A 673 5.06 16.41 -21.30
C ARG A 673 4.86 15.98 -22.74
N ILE A 674 5.03 14.68 -22.98
CA ILE A 674 4.76 14.04 -24.27
C ILE A 674 3.44 13.29 -24.12
N TRP A 675 2.38 13.77 -24.73
CA TRP A 675 1.10 13.11 -24.82
C TRP A 675 1.15 12.03 -25.89
N THR A 676 0.71 10.83 -25.59
CA THR A 676 0.64 9.70 -26.51
C THR A 676 -0.82 9.47 -26.90
N LEU A 677 -1.12 9.52 -28.19
CA LEU A 677 -2.46 9.37 -28.73
C LEU A 677 -2.48 8.24 -29.76
N VAL A 678 -3.61 7.56 -29.88
CA VAL A 678 -3.87 6.53 -30.91
C VAL A 678 -5.07 6.92 -31.77
N PRO A 679 -5.15 6.44 -33.02
CA PRO A 679 -6.27 6.74 -33.91
C PRO A 679 -7.57 6.15 -33.34
N TYR A 680 -8.64 6.90 -33.53
CA TYR A 680 -10.03 6.52 -33.26
C TYR A 680 -10.85 6.55 -34.57
N THR A 681 -12.12 6.33 -34.52
CA THR A 681 -12.96 6.30 -35.72
C THR A 681 -12.90 7.60 -36.53
N GLY A 682 -12.67 7.52 -37.83
CA GLY A 682 -12.50 8.67 -38.69
C GLY A 682 -11.11 9.31 -38.58
N ASN A 683 -11.04 10.65 -38.51
CA ASN A 683 -9.78 11.41 -38.31
C ASN A 683 -9.58 11.83 -36.86
N SER A 684 -10.24 11.16 -35.92
CA SER A 684 -10.14 11.45 -34.49
C SER A 684 -9.03 10.63 -33.84
N TRP A 685 -8.44 11.20 -32.80
CA TRP A 685 -7.40 10.58 -31.99
C TRP A 685 -7.81 10.70 -30.52
N TYR A 686 -7.56 9.66 -29.75
CA TYR A 686 -7.79 9.72 -28.31
C TYR A 686 -6.49 9.52 -27.52
N TYR A 687 -6.47 10.12 -26.37
CA TYR A 687 -5.37 10.05 -25.40
C TYR A 687 -5.24 8.65 -24.78
N THR A 688 -4.00 8.16 -24.69
CA THR A 688 -3.71 6.88 -24.04
C THR A 688 -2.81 7.03 -22.82
N SER A 689 -1.78 7.88 -22.91
CA SER A 689 -0.81 8.06 -21.84
C SER A 689 -0.04 9.37 -22.01
N SER A 690 0.69 9.77 -20.98
CA SER A 690 1.71 10.81 -21.08
C SER A 690 3.02 10.37 -20.44
N THR A 691 4.11 10.94 -20.93
CA THR A 691 5.46 10.77 -20.37
C THR A 691 6.04 12.14 -20.10
N ASP A 692 6.50 12.38 -18.90
CA ASP A 692 7.15 13.62 -18.53
C ASP A 692 8.68 13.44 -18.63
N ALA A 693 9.36 14.45 -19.13
CA ALA A 693 10.82 14.46 -19.26
C ALA A 693 11.37 15.79 -18.79
N GLU A 694 12.34 15.74 -17.89
CA GLU A 694 13.01 16.93 -17.41
C GLU A 694 13.99 17.47 -18.46
N ILE A 695 13.93 18.76 -18.74
CA ILE A 695 14.87 19.43 -19.62
C ILE A 695 15.35 20.74 -19.01
N ASN A 696 16.63 21.07 -19.29
CA ASN A 696 17.18 22.37 -18.96
C ASN A 696 17.60 23.05 -20.25
N VAL A 697 17.07 24.28 -20.50
CA VAL A 697 17.40 25.12 -21.65
C VAL A 697 17.60 26.56 -21.20
N PRO A 698 18.83 27.11 -21.24
CA PRO A 698 19.12 28.49 -20.84
C PRO A 698 18.26 29.51 -21.59
N ALA A 699 18.05 30.70 -21.00
CA ALA A 699 17.37 31.82 -21.65
C ALA A 699 18.02 32.17 -22.99
N GLY A 700 17.23 32.31 -24.06
CA GLY A 700 17.72 32.52 -25.43
C GLY A 700 18.47 31.33 -26.02
N GLY A 701 18.62 30.24 -25.27
CA GLY A 701 19.40 29.05 -25.65
C GLY A 701 18.69 28.15 -26.64
N TYR A 702 19.46 27.20 -27.16
CA TYR A 702 19.01 26.16 -28.08
C TYR A 702 19.60 24.82 -27.65
N LYS A 703 18.79 23.77 -27.63
CA LYS A 703 19.21 22.41 -27.26
C LYS A 703 18.48 21.39 -28.12
N THR A 704 19.17 20.35 -28.54
CA THR A 704 18.53 19.13 -29.05
C THR A 704 18.36 18.16 -27.90
N VAL A 705 17.14 17.72 -27.67
CA VAL A 705 16.81 16.78 -26.61
C VAL A 705 16.41 15.44 -27.21
N ASN A 706 16.85 14.36 -26.56
CA ASN A 706 16.45 13.00 -26.86
C ASN A 706 15.49 12.55 -25.77
N LEU A 707 14.34 12.00 -26.16
CA LEU A 707 13.26 11.60 -25.28
C LEU A 707 12.93 10.14 -25.56
N GLU A 708 12.59 9.41 -24.55
CA GLU A 708 12.11 8.04 -24.67
C GLU A 708 10.67 7.99 -24.20
N VAL A 709 9.77 7.50 -25.04
CA VAL A 709 8.34 7.35 -24.71
C VAL A 709 8.02 5.87 -24.68
N PRO A 710 7.71 5.31 -23.51
CA PRO A 710 7.31 3.91 -23.37
C PRO A 710 6.02 3.63 -24.14
N ILE A 711 5.98 2.51 -24.84
CA ILE A 711 4.82 2.04 -25.61
C ILE A 711 4.49 0.63 -25.19
N THR A 712 3.26 0.40 -24.82
CA THR A 712 2.79 -0.89 -24.29
C THR A 712 2.00 -1.74 -25.30
N LYS A 713 1.51 -1.14 -26.37
CA LYS A 713 0.70 -1.84 -27.40
C LYS A 713 1.18 -1.49 -28.80
N SER A 714 1.17 -2.48 -29.70
CA SER A 714 1.42 -2.25 -31.13
C SER A 714 0.27 -1.44 -31.73
N ASN A 715 0.56 -0.28 -32.30
CA ASN A 715 -0.43 0.62 -32.93
C ASN A 715 0.28 1.68 -33.79
N SER A 716 -0.53 2.58 -34.36
CA SER A 716 -0.06 3.86 -34.90
C SER A 716 -0.23 4.96 -33.85
N TYR A 717 0.79 5.77 -33.66
CA TYR A 717 0.82 6.78 -32.60
C TYR A 717 1.02 8.19 -33.11
N TRP A 718 0.50 9.15 -32.33
CA TRP A 718 0.75 10.56 -32.43
C TRP A 718 1.32 11.07 -31.14
N PHE A 719 2.43 11.79 -31.16
CA PHE A 719 3.08 12.38 -30.02
C PHE A 719 2.94 13.89 -30.05
N ILE A 720 2.39 14.47 -28.98
CA ILE A 720 2.24 15.91 -28.81
C ILE A 720 3.10 16.34 -27.63
N ILE A 721 4.03 17.27 -27.84
CA ILE A 721 4.92 17.75 -26.80
C ILE A 721 4.43 19.12 -26.32
N VAL A 722 4.22 19.26 -25.01
CA VAL A 722 3.89 20.53 -24.35
C VAL A 722 4.90 20.84 -23.25
N TYR A 723 5.00 22.11 -22.88
CA TYR A 723 5.85 22.56 -21.77
C TYR A 723 5.03 23.28 -20.72
N LYS A 724 5.60 23.48 -19.52
CA LYS A 724 4.96 24.26 -18.48
C LYS A 724 5.21 25.76 -18.68
N ASN A 725 4.15 26.53 -18.60
CA ASN A 725 4.19 27.98 -18.54
C ASN A 725 3.51 28.45 -17.26
N TYR A 726 4.14 29.29 -16.48
CA TYR A 726 3.66 29.66 -15.14
C TYR A 726 3.37 28.44 -14.23
N GLY A 727 4.15 27.38 -14.39
CA GLY A 727 4.06 26.17 -13.58
C GLY A 727 2.97 25.17 -14.03
N GLU A 728 2.18 25.50 -15.05
CA GLU A 728 1.14 24.62 -15.58
C GLU A 728 1.46 24.14 -16.99
N PHE A 729 1.20 22.87 -17.29
CA PHE A 729 1.37 22.31 -18.63
C PHE A 729 0.40 22.96 -19.63
N GLY A 730 0.92 23.23 -20.81
CA GLY A 730 0.10 23.68 -21.94
C GLY A 730 -0.87 22.57 -22.40
N GLU A 731 -2.01 23.00 -22.95
CA GLU A 731 -3.01 22.09 -23.53
C GLU A 731 -2.52 21.48 -24.85
N PRO A 732 -2.70 20.17 -25.09
CA PRO A 732 -2.26 19.50 -26.34
C PRO A 732 -2.95 20.06 -27.58
N ASN A 733 -4.12 20.65 -27.45
CA ASN A 733 -4.89 21.29 -28.53
C ASN A 733 -4.45 22.73 -28.84
N ASN A 734 -3.63 23.34 -27.98
CA ASN A 734 -3.14 24.69 -28.18
C ASN A 734 -1.95 24.70 -29.15
N THR A 735 -2.19 25.04 -30.43
CA THR A 735 -1.16 25.05 -31.51
C THR A 735 -0.04 26.06 -31.28
N ASN A 736 -0.20 27.02 -30.37
CA ASN A 736 0.85 28.00 -30.06
C ASN A 736 1.86 27.50 -29.03
N SER A 737 1.48 26.54 -28.20
CA SER A 737 2.31 25.99 -27.11
C SER A 737 2.61 24.48 -27.25
N ALA A 738 1.90 23.77 -28.15
CA ALA A 738 2.06 22.34 -28.38
C ALA A 738 2.79 22.07 -29.70
N TYR A 739 3.78 21.17 -29.67
CA TYR A 739 4.43 20.63 -30.85
C TYR A 739 3.72 19.35 -31.29
N ARG A 740 3.23 19.28 -32.55
CA ARG A 740 2.29 18.29 -33.03
C ARG A 740 2.74 17.51 -34.28
N ASP A 741 3.98 17.70 -34.73
CA ASP A 741 4.44 17.22 -36.04
C ASP A 741 4.97 15.76 -36.03
N ILE A 742 4.83 15.02 -34.89
CA ILE A 742 5.28 13.63 -34.78
C ILE A 742 4.04 12.72 -34.75
N TYR A 743 3.52 12.37 -35.91
CA TYR A 743 2.27 11.60 -36.05
C TYR A 743 2.43 10.43 -37.06
N ASN A 744 1.48 9.51 -37.03
CA ASN A 744 1.45 8.29 -37.83
C ASN A 744 2.70 7.42 -37.65
N ILE A 745 3.18 7.31 -36.41
CA ILE A 745 4.34 6.48 -36.08
C ILE A 745 3.84 5.06 -35.78
N THR A 746 4.13 4.14 -36.71
CA THR A 746 3.81 2.72 -36.48
C THR A 746 4.82 2.11 -35.52
N VAL A 747 4.31 1.49 -34.46
CA VAL A 747 5.10 0.77 -33.45
C VAL A 747 4.64 -0.68 -33.41
N GLU A 748 5.59 -1.59 -33.52
CA GLU A 748 5.45 -3.02 -33.28
C GLU A 748 6.21 -3.32 -31.98
N VAL A 749 5.50 -3.42 -30.87
CA VAL A 749 6.10 -3.78 -29.57
C VAL A 749 6.54 -5.24 -29.66
N PRO A 750 7.84 -5.54 -29.51
CA PRO A 750 8.31 -6.91 -29.62
C PRO A 750 7.78 -7.74 -28.45
N GLU A 751 7.25 -8.91 -28.77
CA GLU A 751 7.05 -9.92 -27.74
C GLU A 751 8.42 -10.41 -27.26
N VAL A 752 8.59 -10.53 -25.93
CA VAL A 752 9.78 -11.17 -25.38
C VAL A 752 9.64 -12.68 -25.64
N PRO A 753 10.48 -13.26 -26.51
CA PRO A 753 10.36 -14.67 -26.83
C PRO A 753 10.55 -15.51 -25.56
N ASP A 754 9.78 -16.55 -25.40
CA ASP A 754 9.98 -17.56 -24.33
C ASP A 754 11.28 -18.37 -24.53
N THR A 755 11.97 -18.18 -25.64
CA THR A 755 13.22 -18.83 -25.99
C THR A 755 14.41 -17.95 -25.63
N ILE A 756 15.19 -18.38 -24.65
CA ILE A 756 16.58 -17.89 -24.50
C ILE A 756 17.35 -18.41 -25.71
N GLU A 757 17.92 -17.51 -26.53
CA GLU A 757 18.78 -17.92 -27.64
C GLU A 757 19.88 -18.86 -27.12
N LYS A 758 20.00 -20.01 -27.76
CA LYS A 758 20.98 -21.02 -27.42
C LYS A 758 22.35 -20.57 -27.94
N VAL A 759 23.08 -19.83 -27.14
CA VAL A 759 24.49 -19.52 -27.48
C VAL A 759 25.32 -20.76 -27.25
N VAL A 760 25.74 -21.40 -28.32
CA VAL A 760 26.75 -22.46 -28.26
C VAL A 760 28.11 -21.78 -28.29
N VAL A 761 28.77 -21.72 -27.17
CA VAL A 761 30.14 -21.20 -27.07
C VAL A 761 31.11 -22.35 -27.33
N ASP A 762 31.94 -22.19 -28.35
CA ASP A 762 32.98 -23.18 -28.68
C ASP A 762 34.05 -23.19 -27.58
N SER A 763 34.60 -24.39 -27.25
CA SER A 763 35.46 -24.57 -26.10
C SER A 763 36.77 -23.76 -26.12
N ASN A 764 37.09 -23.13 -27.23
CA ASN A 764 38.29 -22.29 -27.39
C ASN A 764 38.04 -20.80 -26.99
N SER A 765 36.81 -20.31 -26.91
CA SER A 765 36.48 -18.96 -26.42
C SER A 765 36.32 -18.91 -24.89
N ALA A 766 36.27 -20.03 -24.22
CA ALA A 766 36.12 -20.12 -22.77
C ALA A 766 37.37 -19.64 -21.98
N LYS A 767 38.53 -19.44 -22.64
CA LYS A 767 39.73 -18.93 -21.98
C LYS A 767 39.74 -17.41 -21.74
N GLU A 768 38.99 -16.65 -22.48
CA GLU A 768 38.85 -15.20 -22.27
C GLU A 768 37.73 -14.84 -21.25
N GLU A 769 36.86 -15.78 -20.92
CA GLU A 769 35.77 -15.60 -19.97
C GLU A 769 36.08 -16.10 -18.54
N ALA A 770 37.29 -16.48 -18.24
CA ALA A 770 37.69 -17.08 -16.96
C ALA A 770 37.48 -16.17 -15.72
N ASP A 771 37.22 -14.89 -15.93
CA ASP A 771 36.94 -13.90 -14.84
C ASP A 771 35.44 -13.63 -14.63
N ARG A 772 34.53 -14.29 -15.36
CA ARG A 772 33.10 -14.10 -15.18
C ARG A 772 32.51 -15.10 -14.20
N LYS A 773 31.72 -14.64 -13.25
CA LYS A 773 31.01 -15.50 -12.31
C LYS A 773 30.03 -16.42 -13.05
N ILE A 774 30.14 -17.73 -12.79
CA ILE A 774 29.33 -18.78 -13.40
C ILE A 774 28.27 -19.24 -12.40
N TYR A 775 27.05 -19.28 -12.82
CA TYR A 775 25.93 -19.71 -11.98
C TYR A 775 25.26 -20.94 -12.57
N ASN A 776 24.74 -21.82 -11.73
CA ASN A 776 23.84 -22.88 -12.18
C ASN A 776 22.44 -22.31 -12.52
N LEU A 777 21.53 -23.16 -13.03
CA LEU A 777 20.19 -22.75 -13.39
C LEU A 777 19.33 -22.27 -12.20
N ASN A 778 19.77 -22.55 -10.98
CA ASN A 778 19.10 -22.11 -9.75
C ASN A 778 19.69 -20.80 -9.19
N GLY A 779 20.55 -20.12 -9.96
CA GLY A 779 21.18 -18.86 -9.58
C GLY A 779 22.34 -19.00 -8.56
N GLN A 780 22.79 -20.20 -8.26
CA GLN A 780 23.90 -20.42 -7.32
C GLN A 780 25.24 -20.29 -8.02
N LEU A 781 26.20 -19.59 -7.43
CA LEU A 781 27.56 -19.45 -7.94
C LEU A 781 28.25 -20.81 -7.97
N VAL A 782 28.80 -21.18 -9.12
CA VAL A 782 29.48 -22.48 -9.35
C VAL A 782 30.99 -22.26 -9.40
N GLN A 783 31.72 -22.86 -8.46
CA GLN A 783 33.18 -22.75 -8.40
C GLN A 783 33.91 -23.71 -9.36
N LYS A 784 33.24 -24.76 -9.84
CA LYS A 784 33.78 -25.72 -10.79
C LYS A 784 32.69 -26.20 -11.75
N THR A 785 32.91 -25.99 -13.05
CA THR A 785 31.97 -26.38 -14.10
C THR A 785 32.28 -27.77 -14.64
N GLY A 786 31.25 -28.62 -14.76
CA GLY A 786 31.24 -29.86 -15.54
C GLY A 786 30.41 -29.68 -16.82
N LYS A 787 30.15 -30.79 -17.53
CA LYS A 787 29.14 -30.76 -18.62
C LYS A 787 27.77 -30.36 -18.07
N GLY A 788 27.14 -29.39 -18.67
CA GLY A 788 25.84 -28.91 -18.19
C GLY A 788 25.48 -27.55 -18.73
N ILE A 789 24.37 -27.00 -18.18
CA ILE A 789 23.85 -25.68 -18.56
C ILE A 789 24.15 -24.71 -17.41
N TYR A 790 24.74 -23.57 -17.75
CA TYR A 790 25.15 -22.53 -16.80
C TYR A 790 24.74 -21.13 -17.27
N ILE A 791 24.78 -20.18 -16.38
CA ILE A 791 24.58 -18.76 -16.66
C ILE A 791 25.92 -18.05 -16.46
N VAL A 792 26.41 -17.39 -17.51
CA VAL A 792 27.67 -16.63 -17.50
C VAL A 792 27.42 -15.27 -18.11
N GLY A 793 27.67 -14.19 -17.37
CA GLY A 793 27.42 -12.83 -17.85
C GLY A 793 25.97 -12.59 -18.30
N GLY A 794 25.00 -13.19 -17.57
CA GLY A 794 23.57 -13.10 -17.91
C GLY A 794 23.11 -13.97 -19.09
N LYS A 795 24.02 -14.74 -19.72
CA LYS A 795 23.70 -15.63 -20.86
C LYS A 795 23.73 -17.09 -20.45
N LYS A 796 22.79 -17.86 -20.96
CA LYS A 796 22.74 -19.31 -20.77
C LYS A 796 23.73 -19.98 -21.73
N ILE A 797 24.71 -20.68 -21.19
CA ILE A 797 25.70 -21.44 -21.95
C ILE A 797 25.59 -22.95 -21.69
N ILE A 798 25.89 -23.76 -22.70
CA ILE A 798 25.96 -25.21 -22.58
C ILE A 798 27.43 -25.59 -22.68
N LEU A 799 27.97 -26.16 -21.60
CA LEU A 799 29.29 -26.81 -21.60
C LEU A 799 29.10 -28.29 -21.96
N LYS A 800 29.70 -28.70 -23.07
CA LYS A 800 29.64 -30.10 -23.61
C LYS A 800 30.66 -31.02 -23.05
#